data_fd2c0e63c1c6466b857847e5d5d50269
#
_entry.id   fd2c0e63c1c6466b857847e5d5d50269
#
_cell.length_a   1.000
_cell.length_b   1.000
_cell.length_c   1.000
_cell.angle_alpha   90.00
_cell.angle_beta   90.00
_cell.angle_gamma   90.00
#
_symmetry.space_group_name_H-M   'P 1'
#
loop_
_entity.id
_entity.type
_entity.pdbx_description
1 polymer ?
#
loop_
_entity_poly.entity_id
_entity_poly.type
_entity_poly.pdbx_seq_one_letter_code
_entity_poly.pdbx_strand_id
1 'polypeptide(L)'
;MSVLRVHQVLRRLKCMPLVLLVTALALAWPLQARPMASPLLDRPGRPFTWAAYPTDEIGIADARAATEITPSGYLYTGYGELMFMAGNPERPVHQRLRTLEHGYLPIVHYHFRKGTIRYSITLFSWALNPQKPCRNAINFVRVRAFNEGKHSATCQFAAAFPYTGGAPVGSHRFRRPAGPYQPGNYVQYGAAFNKKWVYGFTHGYALRAGEVVYSFPTAPKPRLYLAGNVTYTHSAMLPAQPNTPVLITQYVIQLRSGQQTELDFKMPVHPIARDNHPALRWLRALTLPSALKAARNWWWRQLRGKGLQLSLGEKKVVDTFRASVMYLMLARDRWPAIGPGHRPIYVQNVNKLNYHAFWLRDGSYMARAYDLTDHAHRAAQCLRFFLRIAKSDGNFISQPGQHDGWGEALWAIGQHYQLTGNMAFAHKAFPAVRRAVAWLEAARKHDSLHVLPGGNPHDDEFPNTWAHITGDNFYALDGLHEAILLAIAYGHQHLAATWQRQYQNYHHVLFSILRNIARHDGDYMPPGLDVKSGYDWANLLALYPHELLAPMNPLVTGTLRESLRKYGEGLMTYAGRLHQYLTMNNTETWIIRGQQRHALRELYAVLVHTSATQAGWELASPPWTMRDFGNDLAPHGWFAADYIAVVRNMLLRSHRRTLNIFSVLSPAWTRPGDILSLRNAPTRFGKIDLFAAFSTNSMHLRIDSHFRTPPAQLRLHFPWFVHVTGATVDGHEVPVSGSSLILSPGAKSIRLQWNRPDSDLGNWSYGAFVKRFDKLWRARYFNGKTLPFGNGIENWPAK
;
A
#
# COMPACT_ATOMS: atom_id res chain seq x y z
N MET A 1 -11.89 -60.11 -19.13
CA MET A 1 -12.62 -58.84 -19.18
C MET A 1 -12.64 -58.16 -17.80
N SER A 2 -11.55 -57.89 -17.15
CA SER A 2 -11.51 -57.23 -15.84
C SER A 2 -10.30 -56.31 -15.60
N VAL A 3 -9.43 -56.09 -16.56
CA VAL A 3 -8.24 -55.22 -16.40
C VAL A 3 -8.36 -53.88 -17.13
N LEU A 4 -9.30 -53.77 -18.06
CA LEU A 4 -9.52 -52.52 -18.83
C LEU A 4 -10.40 -51.47 -18.15
N ARG A 5 -11.10 -51.79 -17.07
CA ARG A 5 -11.93 -50.83 -16.34
C ARG A 5 -11.17 -50.02 -15.25
N VAL A 6 -10.07 -50.53 -14.77
CA VAL A 6 -9.28 -49.81 -13.75
C VAL A 6 -8.42 -48.71 -14.37
N HIS A 7 -8.00 -48.87 -15.63
CA HIS A 7 -7.18 -47.84 -16.31
C HIS A 7 -7.97 -46.63 -16.80
N GLN A 8 -9.27 -46.74 -17.00
CA GLN A 8 -10.11 -45.58 -17.37
C GLN A 8 -10.51 -44.73 -16.16
N VAL A 9 -10.61 -45.29 -14.96
CA VAL A 9 -10.88 -44.55 -13.74
C VAL A 9 -9.63 -43.79 -13.27
N LEU A 10 -8.44 -44.35 -13.45
CA LEU A 10 -7.19 -43.66 -13.10
C LEU A 10 -6.78 -42.58 -14.10
N ARG A 11 -7.26 -42.59 -15.34
CA ARG A 11 -7.06 -41.48 -16.29
C ARG A 11 -8.00 -40.28 -16.05
N ARG A 12 -9.17 -40.48 -15.42
CA ARG A 12 -10.08 -39.39 -15.04
C ARG A 12 -9.67 -38.69 -13.73
N LEU A 13 -8.81 -39.28 -12.92
CA LEU A 13 -8.27 -38.67 -11.69
C LEU A 13 -6.97 -37.86 -11.92
N LYS A 14 -6.40 -37.91 -13.13
CA LYS A 14 -5.18 -37.14 -13.46
C LYS A 14 -5.43 -35.72 -14.00
N CYS A 15 -6.68 -35.30 -14.14
CA CYS A 15 -7.05 -33.98 -14.65
C CYS A 15 -7.95 -33.19 -13.71
N MET A 16 -7.98 -33.49 -12.41
CA MET A 16 -8.49 -32.50 -11.43
C MET A 16 -7.42 -31.46 -11.20
N PRO A 17 -7.68 -30.19 -11.47
CA PRO A 17 -6.67 -29.19 -11.28
C PRO A 17 -6.32 -29.09 -9.79
N LEU A 18 -5.04 -29.08 -9.51
CA LEU A 18 -4.42 -28.89 -8.19
C LEU A 18 -4.95 -27.63 -7.44
N VAL A 19 -5.70 -26.79 -8.14
CA VAL A 19 -6.34 -25.55 -7.65
C VAL A 19 -7.52 -25.85 -6.71
N LEU A 20 -8.30 -26.90 -6.96
CA LEU A 20 -9.37 -27.30 -6.04
C LEU A 20 -8.82 -27.91 -4.74
N LEU A 21 -7.64 -28.54 -4.81
CA LEU A 21 -6.96 -29.05 -3.60
C LEU A 21 -6.32 -27.89 -2.79
N VAL A 22 -5.90 -26.82 -3.44
CA VAL A 22 -5.32 -25.63 -2.75
C VAL A 22 -6.42 -24.75 -2.16
N THR A 23 -7.57 -24.63 -2.79
CA THR A 23 -8.74 -23.96 -2.19
C THR A 23 -9.36 -24.79 -1.07
N ALA A 24 -9.40 -26.13 -1.20
CA ALA A 24 -9.85 -27.03 -0.14
C ALA A 24 -8.84 -27.11 1.03
N LEU A 25 -7.53 -27.03 0.77
CA LEU A 25 -6.49 -26.94 1.80
C LEU A 25 -6.40 -25.55 2.46
N ALA A 26 -6.78 -24.50 1.77
CA ALA A 26 -6.95 -23.18 2.39
C ALA A 26 -8.20 -23.11 3.29
N LEU A 27 -9.20 -23.98 3.02
CA LEU A 27 -10.40 -24.13 3.84
C LEU A 27 -10.25 -25.18 4.96
N ALA A 28 -9.22 -26.04 4.90
CA ALA A 28 -8.98 -27.14 5.84
C ALA A 28 -7.78 -26.92 6.77
N TRP A 29 -7.29 -25.68 6.91
CA TRP A 29 -6.43 -25.39 8.02
C TRP A 29 -7.27 -25.48 9.29
N PRO A 30 -6.87 -26.29 10.29
CA PRO A 30 -7.57 -26.28 11.55
C PRO A 30 -7.49 -24.83 12.07
N LEU A 31 -8.63 -24.19 12.17
CA LEU A 31 -8.85 -23.00 12.95
C LEU A 31 -8.51 -23.38 14.42
N GLN A 32 -7.22 -23.48 14.74
CA GLN A 32 -6.87 -23.31 16.14
C GLN A 32 -7.46 -21.96 16.50
N ALA A 33 -8.41 -21.96 17.43
CA ALA A 33 -9.08 -20.76 17.89
C ALA A 33 -8.00 -19.78 18.35
N ARG A 34 -7.58 -18.90 17.43
CA ARG A 34 -6.62 -17.84 17.73
C ARG A 34 -7.33 -16.95 18.74
N PRO A 35 -6.69 -16.60 19.86
CA PRO A 35 -7.31 -15.72 20.84
C PRO A 35 -7.70 -14.43 20.11
N MET A 36 -8.98 -14.16 20.05
CA MET A 36 -9.54 -12.98 19.41
C MET A 36 -8.94 -11.73 20.03
N ALA A 37 -8.48 -10.79 19.19
CA ALA A 37 -8.04 -9.50 19.69
C ALA A 37 -9.19 -8.84 20.46
N SER A 38 -8.96 -8.55 21.73
CA SER A 38 -9.98 -7.92 22.55
C SER A 38 -10.32 -6.54 21.99
N PRO A 39 -11.60 -6.25 21.71
CA PRO A 39 -12.04 -4.92 21.28
C PRO A 39 -11.71 -3.83 22.31
N LEU A 40 -11.52 -4.20 23.58
CA LEU A 40 -11.17 -3.30 24.67
C LEU A 40 -9.75 -2.71 24.55
N LEU A 41 -8.88 -3.29 23.70
CA LEU A 41 -7.53 -2.77 23.47
C LEU A 41 -7.52 -1.49 22.62
N ASP A 42 -8.52 -1.29 21.78
CA ASP A 42 -8.62 -0.17 20.85
C ASP A 42 -9.56 0.92 21.41
N ARG A 43 -9.14 1.56 22.49
CA ARG A 43 -9.93 2.62 23.13
C ARG A 43 -9.98 3.88 22.24
N PRO A 44 -11.10 4.60 22.20
CA PRO A 44 -11.17 5.90 21.56
C PRO A 44 -10.05 6.84 22.01
N GLY A 45 -9.42 7.55 21.07
CA GLY A 45 -8.27 8.43 21.34
C GLY A 45 -6.93 7.72 21.55
N ARG A 46 -6.89 6.38 21.48
CA ARG A 46 -5.67 5.57 21.45
C ARG A 46 -5.35 5.15 20.02
N PRO A 47 -4.12 4.70 19.71
CA PRO A 47 -3.81 4.09 18.43
C PRO A 47 -4.80 2.97 18.11
N PHE A 48 -5.34 2.98 16.90
CA PHE A 48 -6.32 2.00 16.46
C PHE A 48 -5.74 1.19 15.31
N THR A 49 -5.91 -0.13 15.37
CA THR A 49 -5.54 -1.08 14.32
C THR A 49 -6.76 -1.93 14.00
N TRP A 50 -7.26 -1.83 12.77
CA TRP A 50 -8.44 -2.60 12.36
C TRP A 50 -8.17 -4.11 12.41
N ALA A 51 -7.06 -4.57 11.83
CA ALA A 51 -6.73 -5.99 11.78
C ALA A 51 -6.53 -6.59 13.16
N ALA A 52 -7.08 -7.78 13.38
CA ALA A 52 -6.86 -8.56 14.61
C ALA A 52 -5.39 -9.04 14.71
N TYR A 53 -4.78 -9.36 13.58
CA TYR A 53 -3.41 -9.85 13.45
C TYR A 53 -2.59 -8.99 12.48
N PRO A 54 -2.31 -7.71 12.83
CA PRO A 54 -1.59 -6.82 11.95
C PRO A 54 -0.14 -7.25 11.79
N THR A 55 0.38 -7.10 10.59
CA THR A 55 1.80 -7.16 10.29
C THR A 55 2.31 -5.76 9.96
N ASP A 56 3.59 -5.53 10.18
CA ASP A 56 4.28 -4.30 9.82
C ASP A 56 5.59 -4.65 9.14
N GLU A 57 6.19 -3.69 8.47
CA GLU A 57 7.46 -3.85 7.79
C GLU A 57 8.45 -2.78 8.22
N ILE A 58 9.66 -3.21 8.56
CA ILE A 58 10.82 -2.34 8.75
C ILE A 58 11.94 -2.74 7.80
N GLY A 59 12.72 -1.77 7.36
CA GLY A 59 13.78 -2.03 6.40
C GLY A 59 14.54 -0.75 6.02
N ILE A 60 15.30 -0.88 4.96
CA ILE A 60 16.04 0.21 4.34
C ILE A 60 15.49 0.40 2.93
N ALA A 61 15.28 1.64 2.53
CA ALA A 61 14.84 1.93 1.17
C ALA A 61 15.80 1.33 0.13
N ASP A 62 15.22 0.79 -0.93
CA ASP A 62 15.94 0.18 -2.03
C ASP A 62 16.72 -1.11 -1.68
N ALA A 63 16.60 -1.63 -0.47
CA ALA A 63 17.16 -2.92 -0.11
C ALA A 63 16.32 -4.07 -0.71
N ARG A 64 16.95 -5.21 -1.04
CA ARG A 64 16.25 -6.37 -1.60
C ARG A 64 15.57 -7.26 -0.56
N ALA A 65 15.72 -6.94 0.71
CA ALA A 65 15.08 -7.63 1.82
C ALA A 65 14.67 -6.64 2.90
N ALA A 66 13.63 -6.96 3.62
CA ALA A 66 13.14 -6.26 4.79
C ALA A 66 12.81 -7.24 5.90
N THR A 67 12.26 -6.76 6.99
CA THR A 67 11.87 -7.56 8.15
C THR A 67 10.41 -7.34 8.44
N GLU A 68 9.67 -8.42 8.51
CA GLU A 68 8.31 -8.41 9.02
C GLU A 68 8.33 -8.21 10.54
N ILE A 69 7.45 -7.37 11.03
CA ILE A 69 7.04 -7.40 12.42
C ILE A 69 5.76 -8.20 12.49
N THR A 70 5.84 -9.37 13.11
CA THR A 70 4.74 -10.33 13.19
C THR A 70 3.56 -9.77 13.98
N PRO A 71 2.36 -10.37 13.91
CA PRO A 71 1.21 -9.94 14.70
C PRO A 71 1.48 -9.81 16.20
N SER A 72 2.39 -10.60 16.75
CA SER A 72 2.78 -10.55 18.14
C SER A 72 3.84 -9.50 18.48
N GLY A 73 4.44 -8.86 17.46
CA GLY A 73 5.47 -7.84 17.65
C GLY A 73 6.91 -8.37 17.59
N TYR A 74 7.13 -9.56 16.99
CA TYR A 74 8.45 -10.17 16.82
C TYR A 74 9.04 -9.81 15.45
N LEU A 75 10.35 -10.02 15.31
CA LEU A 75 11.06 -9.78 14.06
C LEU A 75 11.21 -11.09 13.28
N TYR A 76 10.70 -11.10 12.03
CA TYR A 76 10.86 -12.21 11.11
C TYR A 76 11.58 -11.77 9.84
N THR A 77 12.69 -12.45 9.50
CA THR A 77 13.55 -12.08 8.36
C THR A 77 13.51 -13.08 7.20
N GLY A 78 12.69 -14.13 7.29
CA GLY A 78 12.74 -15.26 6.35
C GLY A 78 13.74 -16.34 6.75
N TYR A 79 14.74 -16.02 7.57
CA TYR A 79 15.72 -16.97 8.12
C TYR A 79 15.33 -17.48 9.50
N GLY A 80 14.56 -16.74 10.22
CA GLY A 80 14.10 -17.06 11.55
C GLY A 80 13.35 -15.89 12.18
N GLU A 81 12.80 -16.15 13.35
CA GLU A 81 12.01 -15.20 14.12
C GLU A 81 12.73 -14.89 15.44
N LEU A 82 12.91 -13.62 15.74
CA LEU A 82 13.38 -13.15 17.04
C LEU A 82 12.16 -12.72 17.85
N MET A 83 11.73 -13.58 18.77
CA MET A 83 10.59 -13.34 19.62
C MET A 83 11.00 -12.83 21.01
N PHE A 84 10.05 -12.25 21.71
CA PHE A 84 10.26 -11.69 23.05
C PHE A 84 9.35 -12.35 24.08
N MET A 85 9.92 -12.57 25.25
CA MET A 85 9.22 -13.10 26.41
C MET A 85 9.45 -12.20 27.63
N ALA A 86 8.47 -12.09 28.51
CA ALA A 86 8.59 -11.27 29.70
C ALA A 86 7.70 -11.76 30.84
N GLY A 87 8.04 -11.35 32.05
CA GLY A 87 7.31 -11.68 33.31
C GLY A 87 7.89 -12.87 34.05
N ASN A 88 7.40 -13.12 35.24
CA ASN A 88 7.77 -14.24 36.09
C ASN A 88 6.52 -15.05 36.47
N PRO A 89 6.30 -16.24 35.89
CA PRO A 89 7.13 -16.91 34.88
C PRO A 89 7.09 -16.19 33.54
N GLU A 90 8.14 -16.37 32.74
CA GLU A 90 8.23 -15.78 31.40
C GLU A 90 7.13 -16.33 30.47
N ARG A 91 6.49 -15.41 29.77
CA ARG A 91 5.48 -15.70 28.76
C ARG A 91 5.75 -14.93 27.48
N PRO A 92 5.42 -15.47 26.31
CA PRO A 92 5.49 -14.74 25.06
C PRO A 92 4.76 -13.38 25.15
N VAL A 93 5.38 -12.37 24.57
CA VAL A 93 4.77 -11.05 24.43
C VAL A 93 3.83 -11.07 23.23
N HIS A 94 2.62 -10.59 23.42
CA HIS A 94 1.66 -10.40 22.35
C HIS A 94 1.23 -8.94 22.33
N GLN A 95 1.69 -8.19 21.34
CA GLN A 95 1.35 -6.77 21.23
C GLN A 95 1.02 -6.39 19.79
N ARG A 96 -0.29 -6.28 19.51
CA ARG A 96 -0.82 -5.91 18.22
C ARG A 96 -0.85 -4.40 17.97
N LEU A 97 -0.91 -3.58 19.02
CA LEU A 97 -0.92 -2.12 18.88
C LEU A 97 0.50 -1.59 18.86
N ARG A 98 0.95 -1.25 17.68
CA ARG A 98 2.27 -0.68 17.43
C ARG A 98 2.12 0.62 16.66
N THR A 99 3.04 1.55 16.84
CA THR A 99 3.02 2.85 16.17
C THR A 99 4.35 3.13 15.51
N LEU A 100 4.31 3.90 14.43
CA LEU A 100 5.50 4.46 13.81
C LEU A 100 5.95 5.71 14.57
N GLU A 101 7.25 5.94 14.64
CA GLU A 101 7.79 7.19 15.19
C GLU A 101 7.29 8.39 14.37
N HIS A 102 6.81 9.43 15.06
CA HIS A 102 6.11 10.57 14.47
C HIS A 102 4.86 10.20 13.64
N GLY A 103 4.46 8.93 13.62
CA GLY A 103 3.33 8.40 12.87
C GLY A 103 3.67 7.89 11.46
N TYR A 104 4.90 8.06 10.96
CA TYR A 104 5.28 7.72 9.59
C TYR A 104 6.74 7.28 9.36
N LEU A 105 7.63 7.38 10.34
CA LEU A 105 8.99 6.87 10.18
C LEU A 105 9.01 5.36 10.46
N PRO A 106 9.76 4.52 9.73
CA PRO A 106 9.81 3.07 9.94
C PRO A 106 10.66 2.71 11.16
N ILE A 107 10.31 3.29 12.28
CA ILE A 107 10.83 3.04 13.62
C ILE A 107 9.60 2.73 14.47
N VAL A 108 9.44 1.48 14.81
CA VAL A 108 8.21 0.96 15.44
C VAL A 108 8.36 0.97 16.94
N HIS A 109 7.33 1.43 17.60
CA HIS A 109 7.24 1.49 19.06
C HIS A 109 6.02 0.75 19.57
N TYR A 110 6.20 0.01 20.66
CA TYR A 110 5.10 -0.53 21.44
C TYR A 110 5.50 -0.71 22.89
N HIS A 111 4.53 -0.87 23.75
CA HIS A 111 4.75 -1.07 25.19
C HIS A 111 3.73 -2.05 25.77
N PHE A 112 4.13 -2.69 26.83
CA PHE A 112 3.27 -3.59 27.63
C PHE A 112 3.72 -3.61 29.07
N ARG A 113 2.92 -4.22 29.95
CA ARG A 113 3.21 -4.36 31.39
C ARG A 113 3.20 -5.82 31.79
N LYS A 114 4.08 -6.17 32.72
CA LYS A 114 4.08 -7.43 33.47
C LYS A 114 4.30 -7.09 34.96
N GLY A 115 3.25 -7.24 35.75
CA GLY A 115 3.26 -6.71 37.11
C GLY A 115 3.48 -5.20 37.15
N THR A 116 4.41 -4.75 37.96
CA THR A 116 4.80 -3.34 38.11
C THR A 116 5.84 -2.89 37.07
N ILE A 117 6.37 -3.81 36.27
CA ILE A 117 7.36 -3.48 35.22
C ILE A 117 6.65 -3.10 33.94
N ARG A 118 6.92 -1.88 33.47
CA ARG A 118 6.55 -1.42 32.13
C ARG A 118 7.72 -1.63 31.16
N TYR A 119 7.45 -2.36 30.09
CA TYR A 119 8.37 -2.58 28.98
C TYR A 119 8.01 -1.69 27.80
N SER A 120 9.02 -1.08 27.21
CA SER A 120 8.90 -0.32 25.97
C SER A 120 9.87 -0.88 24.95
N ILE A 121 9.38 -1.24 23.79
CA ILE A 121 10.15 -1.83 22.69
C ILE A 121 10.25 -0.82 21.57
N THR A 122 11.46 -0.66 21.04
CA THR A 122 11.73 0.12 19.80
C THR A 122 12.40 -0.80 18.78
N LEU A 123 11.85 -0.87 17.58
CA LEU A 123 12.33 -1.71 16.47
C LEU A 123 12.60 -0.82 15.25
N PHE A 124 13.74 -0.98 14.60
CA PHE A 124 14.05 -0.32 13.34
C PHE A 124 15.17 -1.05 12.60
N SER A 125 15.33 -0.75 11.33
CA SER A 125 16.42 -1.29 10.52
C SER A 125 17.39 -0.19 10.09
N TRP A 126 18.68 -0.53 10.03
CA TRP A 126 19.71 0.34 9.47
C TRP A 126 20.81 -0.47 8.77
N ALA A 127 21.60 0.22 7.95
CA ALA A 127 22.67 -0.41 7.19
C ALA A 127 23.77 -0.99 8.09
N LEU A 128 24.18 -2.21 7.83
CA LEU A 128 25.37 -2.80 8.45
C LEU A 128 26.64 -2.03 8.03
N ASN A 129 26.74 -1.73 6.74
CA ASN A 129 27.81 -0.88 6.21
C ASN A 129 27.20 0.42 5.65
N PRO A 130 27.43 1.58 6.29
CA PRO A 130 26.89 2.86 5.82
C PRO A 130 27.31 3.27 4.40
N GLN A 131 28.45 2.77 3.92
CA GLN A 131 28.94 3.00 2.55
C GLN A 131 28.17 2.16 1.50
N LYS A 132 27.53 1.08 1.92
CA LYS A 132 26.74 0.19 1.06
C LYS A 132 25.35 -0.04 1.69
N PRO A 133 24.54 0.99 1.84
CA PRO A 133 23.34 0.95 2.68
C PRO A 133 22.30 -0.08 2.21
N CYS A 134 22.21 -0.36 0.90
CA CYS A 134 21.25 -1.33 0.36
C CYS A 134 21.69 -2.80 0.45
N ARG A 135 22.82 -3.06 1.11
CA ARG A 135 23.31 -4.43 1.33
C ARG A 135 23.38 -4.72 2.82
N ASN A 136 22.79 -5.82 3.25
CA ASN A 136 22.87 -6.32 4.62
C ASN A 136 22.35 -5.30 5.66
N ALA A 137 21.06 -5.21 5.79
CA ALA A 137 20.41 -4.46 6.86
C ALA A 137 20.55 -5.20 8.20
N ILE A 138 20.62 -4.42 9.26
CA ILE A 138 20.54 -4.88 10.66
C ILE A 138 19.27 -4.35 11.26
N ASN A 139 18.50 -5.21 11.89
CA ASN A 139 17.40 -4.83 12.76
C ASN A 139 17.95 -4.54 14.17
N PHE A 140 17.55 -3.42 14.71
CA PHE A 140 17.86 -3.01 16.07
C PHE A 140 16.63 -3.14 16.94
N VAL A 141 16.82 -3.70 18.13
CA VAL A 141 15.78 -3.86 19.14
C VAL A 141 16.27 -3.21 20.43
N ARG A 142 15.56 -2.20 20.90
CA ARG A 142 15.76 -1.68 22.27
C ARG A 142 14.61 -2.07 23.13
N VAL A 143 14.92 -2.68 24.25
CA VAL A 143 13.98 -3.00 25.31
C VAL A 143 14.32 -2.11 26.51
N ARG A 144 13.38 -1.26 26.92
CA ARG A 144 13.44 -0.53 28.17
C ARG A 144 12.47 -1.16 29.15
N ALA A 145 12.95 -1.50 30.33
CA ALA A 145 12.11 -1.94 31.42
C ALA A 145 12.20 -0.94 32.57
N PHE A 146 11.07 -0.47 33.04
CA PHE A 146 10.93 0.54 34.09
C PHE A 146 10.02 0.01 35.20
N ASN A 147 10.47 0.07 36.44
CA ASN A 147 9.65 -0.32 37.57
C ASN A 147 8.78 0.87 38.04
N GLU A 148 7.48 0.79 37.76
CA GLU A 148 6.48 1.80 38.17
C GLU A 148 5.95 1.54 39.62
N GLY A 149 6.36 0.42 40.24
CA GLY A 149 5.93 0.05 41.56
C GLY A 149 6.65 0.83 42.66
N LYS A 150 6.10 0.78 43.90
CA LYS A 150 6.68 1.42 45.10
C LYS A 150 7.82 0.60 45.72
N HIS A 151 7.95 -0.66 45.35
CA HIS A 151 8.95 -1.60 45.90
C HIS A 151 9.85 -2.11 44.77
N SER A 152 11.00 -2.68 45.16
CA SER A 152 11.87 -3.37 44.20
C SER A 152 11.11 -4.53 43.53
N ALA A 153 11.32 -4.72 42.24
CA ALA A 153 10.69 -5.76 41.44
C ALA A 153 11.69 -6.43 40.51
N THR A 154 11.48 -7.70 40.24
CA THR A 154 12.29 -8.46 39.30
C THR A 154 11.81 -8.22 37.86
N CYS A 155 12.65 -7.63 37.04
CA CYS A 155 12.46 -7.56 35.60
C CYS A 155 12.98 -8.88 35.01
N GLN A 156 12.11 -9.65 34.36
CA GLN A 156 12.50 -10.80 33.55
C GLN A 156 12.17 -10.49 32.09
N PHE A 157 13.14 -10.68 31.22
CA PHE A 157 12.99 -10.53 29.78
C PHE A 157 13.88 -11.54 29.07
N ALA A 158 13.35 -12.17 28.01
CA ALA A 158 14.14 -13.03 27.16
C ALA A 158 13.91 -12.73 25.69
N ALA A 159 15.00 -12.80 24.90
CA ALA A 159 14.97 -12.96 23.47
C ALA A 159 15.08 -14.45 23.14
N ALA A 160 14.16 -14.93 22.32
CA ALA A 160 14.11 -16.33 21.93
C ALA A 160 14.15 -16.43 20.39
N PHE A 161 14.86 -17.42 19.89
CA PHE A 161 14.96 -17.66 18.44
C PHE A 161 14.49 -19.09 18.15
N PRO A 162 13.19 -19.27 17.90
CA PRO A 162 12.62 -20.55 17.53
C PRO A 162 12.91 -20.88 16.07
N TYR A 163 12.75 -22.14 15.73
CA TYR A 163 12.71 -22.53 14.35
C TYR A 163 11.32 -22.36 13.74
N THR A 164 11.26 -21.68 12.64
CA THR A 164 10.00 -21.40 11.95
C THR A 164 9.79 -22.26 10.69
N GLY A 165 10.64 -23.27 10.46
CA GLY A 165 10.63 -24.00 9.19
C GLY A 165 11.22 -23.15 8.05
N GLY A 166 11.77 -23.79 7.04
CA GLY A 166 12.32 -23.07 5.88
C GLY A 166 11.28 -22.71 4.82
N ALA A 167 10.01 -22.72 5.16
CA ALA A 167 8.97 -22.34 4.19
C ALA A 167 8.93 -20.85 4.02
N PRO A 168 8.92 -20.33 2.79
CA PRO A 168 8.75 -18.91 2.53
C PRO A 168 7.40 -18.43 3.05
N VAL A 169 7.39 -17.24 3.59
CA VAL A 169 6.16 -16.53 3.93
C VAL A 169 5.44 -16.21 2.63
N GLY A 170 4.18 -16.56 2.55
CA GLY A 170 3.39 -16.29 1.35
C GLY A 170 3.62 -17.28 0.21
N SER A 171 2.55 -17.91 -0.19
CA SER A 171 2.58 -18.95 -1.19
C SER A 171 2.28 -18.46 -2.60
N HIS A 172 2.26 -17.16 -2.85
CA HIS A 172 2.12 -16.70 -4.23
C HIS A 172 3.35 -17.14 -5.03
N ARG A 173 3.27 -18.39 -5.48
CA ARG A 173 4.17 -18.95 -6.47
C ARG A 173 3.88 -18.28 -7.81
N PHE A 174 4.17 -16.99 -7.92
CA PHE A 174 4.21 -16.40 -9.23
C PHE A 174 5.29 -17.07 -10.05
N ARG A 175 4.85 -18.00 -10.88
CA ARG A 175 5.72 -18.65 -11.83
C ARG A 175 6.18 -17.64 -12.85
N ARG A 176 7.38 -17.13 -12.62
CA ARG A 176 8.14 -16.26 -13.51
C ARG A 176 7.55 -14.91 -13.75
N PRO A 177 8.04 -14.06 -12.99
CA PRO A 177 8.19 -12.67 -13.33
C PRO A 177 9.07 -12.46 -14.53
N ALA A 178 8.94 -11.30 -15.12
CA ALA A 178 9.71 -10.87 -16.27
C ALA A 178 11.21 -10.88 -16.00
N GLY A 179 11.85 -12.01 -16.18
CA GLY A 179 13.29 -12.14 -16.19
C GLY A 179 13.98 -12.24 -14.81
N PRO A 180 15.32 -12.14 -14.79
CA PRO A 180 16.15 -12.44 -13.62
C PRO A 180 16.07 -11.42 -12.48
N TYR A 181 15.24 -10.40 -12.61
CA TYR A 181 15.16 -9.28 -11.67
C TYR A 181 14.06 -9.42 -10.62
N GLN A 182 13.24 -10.43 -10.71
CA GLN A 182 12.29 -10.69 -9.66
C GLN A 182 12.90 -11.62 -8.63
N PRO A 183 12.96 -11.19 -7.37
CA PRO A 183 13.56 -12.01 -6.33
C PRO A 183 12.79 -13.29 -6.05
N GLY A 184 11.55 -13.40 -6.51
CA GLY A 184 10.66 -14.46 -6.07
C GLY A 184 10.40 -14.35 -4.56
N ASN A 185 9.21 -14.64 -4.13
CA ASN A 185 8.81 -14.56 -2.72
C ASN A 185 9.76 -15.34 -1.83
N TYR A 186 10.73 -14.73 -1.19
CA TYR A 186 11.63 -15.28 -0.17
C TYR A 186 12.09 -16.75 -0.33
N VAL A 187 11.71 -17.42 -1.41
CA VAL A 187 12.09 -18.79 -1.74
C VAL A 187 13.60 -19.00 -1.68
N GLN A 188 14.34 -17.97 -2.03
CA GLN A 188 15.78 -17.95 -1.96
C GLN A 188 16.35 -18.02 -0.52
N TYR A 189 15.54 -17.75 0.49
CA TYR A 189 15.98 -17.82 1.88
C TYR A 189 15.78 -19.20 2.49
N GLY A 190 14.68 -19.90 2.14
CA GLY A 190 14.33 -21.18 2.73
C GLY A 190 15.33 -22.29 2.44
N ALA A 191 15.80 -22.40 1.20
CA ALA A 191 16.69 -23.49 0.79
C ALA A 191 18.06 -23.46 1.48
N ALA A 192 18.62 -22.28 1.78
CA ALA A 192 19.91 -22.14 2.45
C ALA A 192 19.84 -22.49 3.95
N PHE A 193 18.65 -22.42 4.55
CA PHE A 193 18.44 -22.55 5.99
C PHE A 193 17.95 -23.92 6.44
N ASN A 194 17.61 -24.79 5.51
CA ASN A 194 17.14 -26.14 5.80
C ASN A 194 18.23 -27.09 6.34
N LYS A 195 19.44 -26.58 6.54
CA LYS A 195 20.56 -27.37 7.06
C LYS A 195 20.61 -27.32 8.57
N LYS A 196 20.64 -28.49 9.13
CA LYS A 196 20.90 -28.89 10.53
C LYS A 196 20.90 -27.81 11.63
N TRP A 197 20.16 -28.12 12.67
CA TRP A 197 19.96 -27.40 13.93
C TRP A 197 21.18 -27.42 14.87
N VAL A 198 22.28 -26.81 14.47
CA VAL A 198 23.37 -26.58 15.39
C VAL A 198 23.24 -25.16 15.94
N TYR A 199 22.68 -25.06 17.12
CA TYR A 199 22.61 -23.82 17.84
C TYR A 199 23.78 -23.69 18.82
N GLY A 200 24.18 -22.43 19.07
CA GLY A 200 25.22 -22.11 20.04
C GLY A 200 25.28 -20.64 20.36
N PHE A 201 26.11 -20.34 21.34
CA PHE A 201 26.40 -18.98 21.77
C PHE A 201 27.90 -18.74 21.81
N THR A 202 28.33 -17.55 21.43
CA THR A 202 29.73 -17.14 21.54
C THR A 202 29.84 -15.62 21.64
N HIS A 203 30.55 -15.11 22.63
CA HIS A 203 30.96 -13.69 22.74
C HIS A 203 29.84 -12.67 22.44
N GLY A 204 28.61 -12.88 22.97
CA GLY A 204 27.48 -12.01 22.73
C GLY A 204 26.73 -12.23 21.39
N TYR A 205 26.99 -13.36 20.74
CA TYR A 205 26.29 -13.78 19.53
C TYR A 205 25.54 -15.09 19.75
N ALA A 206 24.32 -15.14 19.26
CA ALA A 206 23.56 -16.38 19.07
C ALA A 206 23.83 -16.92 17.66
N LEU A 207 24.11 -18.19 17.57
CA LEU A 207 24.52 -18.86 16.35
C LEU A 207 23.52 -19.94 15.93
N ARG A 208 23.35 -20.08 14.64
CA ARG A 208 22.68 -21.22 14.00
C ARG A 208 23.52 -21.70 12.83
N ALA A 209 23.87 -23.00 12.82
CA ALA A 209 24.71 -23.59 11.77
C ALA A 209 26.03 -22.81 11.51
N GLY A 210 26.64 -22.25 12.55
CA GLY A 210 27.86 -21.45 12.44
C GLY A 210 27.65 -19.99 12.01
N GLU A 211 26.41 -19.56 11.77
CA GLU A 211 26.09 -18.18 11.36
C GLU A 211 25.48 -17.39 12.51
N VAL A 212 25.83 -16.13 12.62
CA VAL A 212 25.27 -15.19 13.60
C VAL A 212 23.84 -14.81 13.19
N VAL A 213 22.86 -15.20 13.99
CA VAL A 213 21.44 -14.88 13.78
C VAL A 213 21.00 -13.66 14.58
N TYR A 214 21.55 -13.41 15.77
CA TYR A 214 21.42 -12.14 16.48
C TYR A 214 22.57 -11.92 17.45
N SER A 215 22.80 -10.67 17.84
CA SER A 215 23.69 -10.31 18.95
C SER A 215 22.87 -9.78 20.12
N PHE A 216 23.38 -9.99 21.33
CA PHE A 216 22.75 -9.65 22.58
C PHE A 216 23.72 -8.96 23.55
N PRO A 217 23.24 -8.12 24.52
CA PRO A 217 24.09 -7.50 25.54
C PRO A 217 24.63 -8.55 26.49
N THR A 218 25.91 -8.43 26.82
CA THR A 218 26.60 -9.32 27.77
C THR A 218 26.60 -8.77 29.20
N ALA A 219 26.22 -7.52 29.35
CA ALA A 219 26.01 -6.86 30.64
C ALA A 219 24.62 -6.21 30.65
N PRO A 220 23.74 -6.54 31.60
CA PRO A 220 23.91 -7.55 32.64
C PRO A 220 24.10 -8.96 32.05
N LYS A 221 24.78 -9.84 32.80
CA LYS A 221 25.09 -11.20 32.33
C LYS A 221 23.80 -12.01 32.09
N PRO A 222 23.54 -12.47 30.86
CA PRO A 222 22.37 -13.30 30.59
C PRO A 222 22.56 -14.76 30.98
N ARG A 223 21.47 -15.45 31.17
CA ARG A 223 21.41 -16.91 31.10
C ARG A 223 21.23 -17.33 29.66
N LEU A 224 22.09 -18.26 29.20
CA LEU A 224 22.07 -18.77 27.83
C LEU A 224 21.74 -20.25 27.84
N TYR A 225 20.68 -20.65 27.17
CA TYR A 225 20.28 -22.04 27.13
C TYR A 225 19.45 -22.39 25.89
N LEU A 226 19.32 -23.69 25.65
CA LEU A 226 18.40 -24.23 24.67
C LEU A 226 17.16 -24.76 25.39
N ALA A 227 16.00 -24.30 25.02
CA ALA A 227 14.74 -24.89 25.45
C ALA A 227 14.30 -25.94 24.43
N GLY A 228 13.80 -27.09 24.91
CA GLY A 228 13.16 -28.09 24.06
C GLY A 228 11.65 -27.87 23.97
N ASN A 229 11.04 -28.39 22.93
CA ASN A 229 9.59 -28.58 22.77
C ASN A 229 8.69 -27.36 23.00
N VAL A 230 9.08 -26.20 22.53
CA VAL A 230 8.29 -25.01 22.79
C VAL A 230 7.66 -24.48 21.50
N THR A 231 6.34 -24.48 21.49
CA THR A 231 5.54 -23.92 20.39
C THR A 231 5.41 -22.41 20.59
N TYR A 232 6.39 -21.64 20.14
CA TYR A 232 6.42 -20.21 20.42
C TYR A 232 6.18 -19.33 19.21
N THR A 233 6.04 -19.88 18.01
CA THR A 233 5.87 -19.00 16.86
C THR A 233 4.49 -18.39 16.83
N HIS A 234 4.46 -17.11 16.57
CA HIS A 234 3.26 -16.33 16.36
C HIS A 234 3.38 -15.46 15.10
N SER A 235 4.24 -15.84 14.16
CA SER A 235 4.11 -15.38 12.80
C SER A 235 2.77 -15.85 12.26
N ALA A 236 2.01 -14.96 11.65
CA ALA A 236 0.74 -15.32 11.03
C ALA A 236 0.90 -16.35 9.91
N MET A 237 2.12 -16.49 9.37
CA MET A 237 2.41 -17.21 8.14
C MET A 237 3.17 -18.52 8.35
N LEU A 238 3.82 -18.71 9.49
CA LEU A 238 4.66 -19.87 9.73
C LEU A 238 4.20 -20.64 10.96
N PRO A 239 3.79 -21.90 10.79
CA PRO A 239 3.51 -22.75 11.92
C PRO A 239 4.80 -23.02 12.69
N ALA A 240 4.71 -23.05 14.00
CA ALA A 240 5.77 -23.57 14.84
C ALA A 240 6.11 -25.00 14.42
N GLN A 241 7.40 -25.31 14.37
CA GLN A 241 7.85 -26.70 14.22
C GLN A 241 7.92 -27.34 15.62
N PRO A 242 7.03 -28.27 15.96
CA PRO A 242 7.08 -28.94 17.23
C PRO A 242 8.42 -29.70 17.36
N ASN A 243 8.91 -29.84 18.57
CA ASN A 243 10.12 -30.60 18.92
C ASN A 243 11.45 -30.04 18.42
N THR A 244 11.48 -28.76 18.03
CA THR A 244 12.74 -28.10 17.67
C THR A 244 13.31 -27.29 18.83
N PRO A 245 14.64 -27.19 18.97
CA PRO A 245 15.24 -26.39 20.01
C PRO A 245 15.02 -24.88 19.75
N VAL A 246 14.95 -24.13 20.85
CA VAL A 246 14.85 -22.67 20.84
C VAL A 246 16.05 -22.09 21.54
N LEU A 247 16.77 -21.19 20.86
CA LEU A 247 17.83 -20.39 21.48
C LEU A 247 17.23 -19.37 22.42
N ILE A 248 17.62 -19.34 23.69
CA ILE A 248 17.10 -18.38 24.67
C ILE A 248 18.25 -17.59 25.32
N THR A 249 18.11 -16.27 25.28
CA THR A 249 18.95 -15.30 25.99
C THR A 249 18.08 -14.60 27.04
N GLN A 250 18.20 -14.98 28.29
CA GLN A 250 17.35 -14.53 29.40
C GLN A 250 18.09 -13.58 30.32
N TYR A 251 17.41 -12.50 30.72
CA TYR A 251 17.86 -11.52 31.69
C TYR A 251 16.93 -11.50 32.89
N VAL A 252 17.54 -11.54 34.12
CA VAL A 252 16.86 -11.41 35.40
C VAL A 252 17.52 -10.26 36.15
N ILE A 253 16.80 -9.14 36.29
CA ILE A 253 17.38 -7.87 36.78
C ILE A 253 16.50 -7.36 37.91
N GLN A 254 17.08 -7.05 39.03
CA GLN A 254 16.39 -6.37 40.12
C GLN A 254 16.33 -4.88 39.86
N LEU A 255 15.13 -4.31 39.84
CA LEU A 255 14.90 -2.87 39.64
C LEU A 255 14.25 -2.28 40.88
N ARG A 256 14.91 -1.28 41.47
CA ARG A 256 14.29 -0.49 42.55
C ARG A 256 13.09 0.27 42.05
N SER A 257 12.27 0.80 42.96
CA SER A 257 11.21 1.74 42.60
C SER A 257 11.77 2.88 41.74
N GLY A 258 11.12 3.19 40.61
CA GLY A 258 11.55 4.24 39.67
C GLY A 258 12.82 3.93 38.88
N GLN A 259 13.43 2.76 39.05
CA GLN A 259 14.62 2.38 38.27
C GLN A 259 14.28 1.81 36.90
N GLN A 260 15.16 2.03 35.92
CA GLN A 260 15.06 1.44 34.61
C GLN A 260 16.32 0.70 34.18
N THR A 261 16.18 -0.19 33.20
CA THR A 261 17.26 -0.86 32.48
C THR A 261 17.00 -0.86 30.99
N GLU A 262 18.06 -1.00 30.20
CA GLU A 262 17.98 -1.10 28.73
C GLU A 262 18.74 -2.34 28.26
N LEU A 263 18.15 -3.05 27.31
CA LEU A 263 18.75 -4.19 26.62
C LEU A 263 18.67 -3.94 25.10
N ASP A 264 19.83 -3.93 24.44
CA ASP A 264 19.92 -3.67 23.00
C ASP A 264 20.33 -4.95 22.25
N PHE A 265 19.47 -5.40 21.34
CA PHE A 265 19.75 -6.54 20.45
C PHE A 265 19.93 -6.07 19.02
N LYS A 266 20.68 -6.84 18.22
CA LYS A 266 20.85 -6.60 16.78
C LYS A 266 20.61 -7.91 16.04
N MET A 267 19.71 -7.91 15.08
CA MET A 267 19.40 -9.07 14.24
C MET A 267 19.73 -8.75 12.79
N PRO A 268 20.77 -9.35 12.20
CA PRO A 268 21.00 -9.21 10.76
C PRO A 268 19.80 -9.70 9.96
N VAL A 269 19.43 -8.98 8.90
CA VAL A 269 18.36 -9.43 7.98
C VAL A 269 18.81 -10.73 7.28
N HIS A 270 20.09 -10.85 6.97
CA HIS A 270 20.72 -12.09 6.52
C HIS A 270 21.73 -12.54 7.57
N PRO A 271 21.71 -13.80 8.00
CA PRO A 271 22.72 -14.32 8.92
C PRO A 271 24.14 -14.00 8.46
N ILE A 272 25.02 -13.75 9.40
CA ILE A 272 26.43 -13.42 9.11
C ILE A 272 27.28 -14.64 9.44
N ALA A 273 28.00 -15.15 8.45
CA ALA A 273 28.93 -16.24 8.65
C ALA A 273 29.99 -15.88 9.68
N ARG A 274 30.34 -16.82 10.57
CA ARG A 274 31.27 -16.60 11.69
C ARG A 274 32.68 -16.19 11.26
N ASP A 275 33.11 -16.59 10.09
CA ASP A 275 34.36 -16.24 9.46
C ASP A 275 34.33 -14.90 8.71
N ASN A 276 33.17 -14.29 8.53
CA ASN A 276 33.03 -12.96 7.94
C ASN A 276 33.45 -11.86 8.95
N HIS A 277 34.72 -11.83 9.26
CA HIS A 277 35.29 -10.89 10.24
C HIS A 277 35.00 -9.40 9.92
N PRO A 278 35.03 -8.93 8.65
CA PRO A 278 34.64 -7.56 8.34
C PRO A 278 33.19 -7.23 8.76
N ALA A 279 32.24 -8.08 8.42
CA ALA A 279 30.82 -7.86 8.77
C ALA A 279 30.60 -7.91 10.30
N LEU A 280 31.29 -8.80 11.00
CA LEU A 280 31.24 -8.87 12.47
C LEU A 280 31.87 -7.65 13.15
N ARG A 281 32.95 -7.09 12.59
CA ARG A 281 33.51 -5.81 13.09
C ARG A 281 32.48 -4.66 12.93
N TRP A 282 31.83 -4.58 11.78
CA TRP A 282 30.76 -3.59 11.57
C TRP A 282 29.61 -3.79 12.56
N LEU A 283 29.15 -5.02 12.75
CA LEU A 283 28.07 -5.33 13.68
C LEU A 283 28.40 -4.92 15.13
N ARG A 284 29.64 -5.11 15.57
CA ARG A 284 30.10 -4.65 16.89
C ARG A 284 30.13 -3.13 17.00
N ALA A 285 30.71 -2.47 15.99
CA ALA A 285 30.92 -1.02 16.00
C ALA A 285 29.62 -0.20 15.97
N LEU A 286 28.57 -0.75 15.35
CA LEU A 286 27.27 -0.08 15.28
C LEU A 286 26.60 -0.05 16.66
N THR A 287 26.45 1.13 17.23
CA THR A 287 25.65 1.32 18.44
C THR A 287 24.21 1.66 18.08
N LEU A 288 23.24 1.22 18.90
CA LEU A 288 21.85 1.52 18.65
C LEU A 288 21.56 3.03 18.62
N PRO A 289 22.08 3.87 19.53
CA PRO A 289 21.85 5.31 19.45
C PRO A 289 22.34 5.95 18.16
N SER A 290 23.53 5.57 17.69
CA SER A 290 24.08 6.10 16.43
C SER A 290 23.27 5.65 15.22
N ALA A 291 22.89 4.38 15.15
CA ALA A 291 22.07 3.83 14.08
C ALA A 291 20.67 4.46 14.06
N LEU A 292 20.04 4.64 15.24
CA LEU A 292 18.74 5.27 15.38
C LEU A 292 18.76 6.73 14.90
N LYS A 293 19.78 7.49 15.31
CA LYS A 293 19.97 8.88 14.85
C LYS A 293 20.13 8.94 13.33
N ALA A 294 20.93 8.05 12.77
CA ALA A 294 21.17 7.97 11.33
C ALA A 294 19.89 7.60 10.55
N ALA A 295 19.16 6.60 11.02
CA ALA A 295 17.89 6.18 10.43
C ALA A 295 16.84 7.31 10.46
N ARG A 296 16.63 7.94 11.63
CA ARG A 296 15.73 9.10 11.78
C ARG A 296 16.07 10.20 10.80
N ASN A 297 17.32 10.64 10.78
CA ASN A 297 17.76 11.75 9.94
C ASN A 297 17.61 11.43 8.46
N TRP A 298 17.89 10.20 8.05
CA TRP A 298 17.75 9.79 6.66
C TRP A 298 16.29 9.77 6.23
N TRP A 299 15.41 9.07 6.97
CA TRP A 299 13.99 8.97 6.65
C TRP A 299 13.28 10.30 6.73
N TRP A 300 13.61 11.11 7.75
CA TRP A 300 13.06 12.45 7.87
C TRP A 300 13.37 13.30 6.64
N ARG A 301 14.63 13.27 6.16
CA ARG A 301 15.01 14.00 4.94
C ARG A 301 14.27 13.48 3.70
N GLN A 302 14.02 12.19 3.57
CA GLN A 302 13.27 11.65 2.43
C GLN A 302 11.78 12.09 2.45
N LEU A 303 11.16 12.11 3.62
CA LEU A 303 9.71 12.28 3.78
C LEU A 303 9.29 13.73 4.10
N ARG A 304 10.19 14.54 4.64
CA ARG A 304 9.92 15.93 5.03
C ARG A 304 10.84 16.97 4.36
N GLY A 305 12.06 16.58 4.05
CA GLY A 305 13.05 17.48 3.43
C GLY A 305 13.01 17.47 1.91
N LYS A 306 12.36 16.50 1.29
CA LYS A 306 12.24 16.33 -0.16
C LYS A 306 10.80 15.97 -0.53
N GLY A 307 10.41 16.31 -1.75
CA GLY A 307 9.10 15.99 -2.27
C GLY A 307 8.00 16.96 -1.83
N LEU A 308 6.78 16.56 -2.13
CA LEU A 308 5.57 17.27 -1.75
C LEU A 308 5.41 17.29 -0.23
N GLN A 309 5.16 18.48 0.32
CA GLN A 309 4.87 18.67 1.74
C GLN A 309 3.38 18.92 1.93
N LEU A 310 2.72 17.97 2.59
CA LEU A 310 1.31 18.08 2.98
C LEU A 310 1.19 18.37 4.48
N SER A 311 0.35 19.35 4.83
CA SER A 311 -0.10 19.62 6.20
C SER A 311 -1.59 19.94 6.19
N LEU A 312 -2.34 19.36 7.12
CA LEU A 312 -3.76 19.65 7.38
C LEU A 312 -4.11 19.26 8.83
N GLY A 313 -5.29 19.70 9.29
CA GLY A 313 -5.72 19.58 10.68
C GLY A 313 -5.92 18.15 11.21
N GLU A 314 -5.85 17.13 10.38
CA GLU A 314 -6.08 15.72 10.79
C GLU A 314 -4.84 14.86 10.62
N LYS A 315 -4.17 14.58 11.74
CA LYS A 315 -2.89 13.87 11.79
C LYS A 315 -2.91 12.50 11.10
N LYS A 316 -3.98 11.72 11.27
CA LYS A 316 -4.10 10.37 10.66
C LYS A 316 -3.98 10.42 9.15
N VAL A 317 -4.63 11.39 8.51
CA VAL A 317 -4.58 11.56 7.04
C VAL A 317 -3.15 11.86 6.58
N VAL A 318 -2.48 12.79 7.25
CA VAL A 318 -1.11 13.21 6.91
C VAL A 318 -0.10 12.12 7.19
N ASP A 319 -0.24 11.41 8.30
CA ASP A 319 0.66 10.33 8.67
C ASP A 319 0.53 9.15 7.70
N THR A 320 -0.70 8.78 7.33
CA THR A 320 -0.93 7.73 6.33
C THR A 320 -0.36 8.13 4.96
N PHE A 321 -0.50 9.39 4.56
CA PHE A 321 0.09 9.89 3.31
C PHE A 321 1.62 9.77 3.31
N ARG A 322 2.29 10.18 4.39
CA ARG A 322 3.75 10.08 4.52
C ARG A 322 4.23 8.64 4.67
N ALA A 323 3.52 7.83 5.45
CA ALA A 323 3.82 6.41 5.60
C ALA A 323 3.64 5.66 4.28
N SER A 324 2.66 6.03 3.45
CA SER A 324 2.50 5.46 2.11
C SER A 324 3.74 5.71 1.24
N VAL A 325 4.30 6.92 1.24
CA VAL A 325 5.56 7.21 0.54
C VAL A 325 6.72 6.37 1.10
N MET A 326 6.79 6.20 2.42
CA MET A 326 7.80 5.38 3.09
C MET A 326 7.67 3.91 2.69
N TYR A 327 6.46 3.35 2.68
CA TYR A 327 6.23 1.96 2.28
C TYR A 327 6.57 1.71 0.81
N LEU A 328 6.25 2.63 -0.09
CA LEU A 328 6.70 2.55 -1.49
C LEU A 328 8.23 2.50 -1.59
N MET A 329 8.94 3.31 -0.79
CA MET A 329 10.41 3.30 -0.78
C MET A 329 10.99 2.01 -0.18
N LEU A 330 10.34 1.42 0.81
CA LEU A 330 10.72 0.12 1.38
C LEU A 330 10.50 -1.01 0.36
N ALA A 331 9.36 -1.01 -0.32
CA ALA A 331 8.99 -2.06 -1.27
C ALA A 331 9.88 -2.12 -2.52
N ARG A 332 10.64 -1.07 -2.82
CA ARG A 332 11.46 -0.99 -4.03
C ARG A 332 12.81 -1.71 -3.87
N ASP A 333 13.17 -2.55 -4.86
CA ASP A 333 14.46 -3.22 -4.95
C ASP A 333 15.46 -2.42 -5.80
N ARG A 334 16.70 -2.40 -5.35
CA ARG A 334 17.85 -1.99 -6.16
C ARG A 334 18.71 -3.20 -6.49
N TRP A 335 18.75 -3.54 -7.74
CA TRP A 335 19.61 -4.59 -8.29
C TRP A 335 20.93 -4.00 -8.77
N PRO A 336 22.07 -4.68 -8.60
CA PRO A 336 23.35 -4.21 -9.10
C PRO A 336 23.31 -4.09 -10.62
N ALA A 337 24.16 -3.25 -11.16
CA ALA A 337 24.40 -3.18 -12.60
C ALA A 337 24.94 -4.53 -13.11
N ILE A 338 24.48 -4.94 -14.29
CA ILE A 338 24.95 -6.13 -14.97
C ILE A 338 26.01 -5.67 -15.98
N GLY A 339 27.27 -5.83 -15.62
CA GLY A 339 28.43 -5.48 -16.45
C GLY A 339 28.93 -4.02 -16.31
N PRO A 340 30.13 -3.74 -16.84
CA PRO A 340 30.72 -2.40 -16.83
C PRO A 340 29.85 -1.37 -17.57
N GLY A 341 29.77 -0.17 -17.05
CA GLY A 341 29.02 0.93 -17.65
C GLY A 341 27.49 0.87 -17.50
N HIS A 342 26.92 -0.22 -16.99
CA HIS A 342 25.49 -0.31 -16.77
C HIS A 342 25.07 0.34 -15.43
N ARG A 343 23.84 0.87 -15.41
CA ARG A 343 23.25 1.47 -14.21
C ARG A 343 22.50 0.41 -13.39
N PRO A 344 22.41 0.60 -12.07
CA PRO A 344 21.52 -0.22 -11.24
C PRO A 344 20.09 -0.22 -11.76
N ILE A 345 19.40 -1.34 -11.55
CA ILE A 345 18.01 -1.52 -11.94
C ILE A 345 17.17 -1.38 -10.68
N TYR A 346 16.06 -0.67 -10.80
CA TYR A 346 15.12 -0.48 -9.72
C TYR A 346 13.79 -1.12 -10.08
N VAL A 347 13.34 -2.06 -9.25
CA VAL A 347 12.09 -2.79 -9.42
C VAL A 347 11.15 -2.39 -8.31
N GLN A 348 9.99 -1.90 -8.64
CA GLN A 348 8.97 -1.54 -7.67
C GLN A 348 8.08 -2.75 -7.41
N ASN A 349 8.29 -3.42 -6.30
CA ASN A 349 7.48 -4.54 -5.86
C ASN A 349 6.29 -4.07 -5.01
N VAL A 350 5.34 -4.95 -4.76
CA VAL A 350 4.16 -4.68 -3.93
C VAL A 350 4.55 -4.49 -2.46
N ASN A 351 5.31 -5.44 -1.90
CA ASN A 351 5.98 -5.31 -0.60
C ASN A 351 7.27 -6.14 -0.58
N LYS A 352 7.89 -6.33 0.58
CA LYS A 352 9.13 -7.13 0.72
C LYS A 352 8.93 -8.52 1.28
N LEU A 353 7.72 -8.85 1.69
CA LEU A 353 7.47 -10.06 2.47
C LEU A 353 6.76 -11.10 1.61
N ASN A 354 5.51 -11.37 1.87
CA ASN A 354 4.77 -12.39 1.17
C ASN A 354 4.39 -12.03 -0.27
N TYR A 355 4.39 -10.73 -0.61
CA TYR A 355 4.06 -10.23 -1.94
C TYR A 355 5.24 -9.50 -2.60
N HIS A 356 6.43 -10.09 -2.47
CA HIS A 356 7.66 -9.56 -3.04
C HIS A 356 7.73 -9.86 -4.54
N ALA A 357 6.82 -9.27 -5.28
CA ALA A 357 6.66 -9.48 -6.71
C ALA A 357 6.43 -8.15 -7.45
N PHE A 358 6.81 -8.14 -8.71
CA PHE A 358 6.56 -7.03 -9.63
C PHE A 358 5.36 -7.33 -10.51
N TRP A 359 4.45 -6.35 -10.59
CA TRP A 359 3.33 -6.31 -11.51
C TRP A 359 3.36 -4.98 -12.26
N LEU A 360 3.07 -4.99 -13.55
CA LEU A 360 2.97 -3.74 -14.32
C LEU A 360 1.85 -2.86 -13.77
N ARG A 361 0.73 -3.45 -13.45
CA ARG A 361 -0.44 -2.81 -12.84
C ARG A 361 -0.04 -2.02 -11.59
N ASP A 362 0.39 -2.70 -10.54
CA ASP A 362 0.85 -2.10 -9.29
C ASP A 362 1.99 -1.11 -9.51
N GLY A 363 2.97 -1.52 -10.30
CA GLY A 363 4.15 -0.70 -10.61
C GLY A 363 3.82 0.63 -11.27
N SER A 364 2.78 0.68 -12.09
CA SER A 364 2.33 1.89 -12.79
C SER A 364 1.73 2.90 -11.82
N TYR A 365 0.84 2.48 -10.93
CA TYR A 365 0.28 3.32 -9.88
C TYR A 365 1.36 3.80 -8.89
N MET A 366 2.27 2.89 -8.50
CA MET A 366 3.35 3.23 -7.57
C MET A 366 4.36 4.20 -8.20
N ALA A 367 4.68 4.05 -9.49
CA ALA A 367 5.53 5.00 -10.21
C ALA A 367 4.87 6.38 -10.28
N ARG A 368 3.57 6.44 -10.60
CA ARG A 368 2.81 7.70 -10.61
C ARG A 368 2.72 8.34 -9.23
N ALA A 369 2.58 7.56 -8.15
CA ALA A 369 2.58 8.09 -6.80
C ALA A 369 3.90 8.79 -6.43
N TYR A 370 5.04 8.29 -6.92
CA TYR A 370 6.31 9.03 -6.81
C TYR A 370 6.27 10.36 -7.55
N ASP A 371 5.69 10.41 -8.74
CA ASP A 371 5.54 11.68 -9.48
C ASP A 371 4.63 12.65 -8.74
N LEU A 372 3.48 12.18 -8.25
CA LEU A 372 2.53 13.01 -7.47
C LEU A 372 3.12 13.55 -6.16
N THR A 373 4.12 12.88 -5.62
CA THR A 373 4.82 13.27 -4.38
C THR A 373 6.17 13.95 -4.62
N ASP A 374 6.44 14.40 -5.84
CA ASP A 374 7.68 15.09 -6.25
C ASP A 374 8.96 14.25 -6.07
N HIS A 375 8.83 12.92 -6.25
CA HIS A 375 9.96 11.99 -6.28
C HIS A 375 10.24 11.48 -7.70
N ALA A 376 10.19 12.36 -8.67
CA ALA A 376 10.24 12.07 -10.10
C ALA A 376 11.43 11.19 -10.54
N HIS A 377 12.59 11.34 -9.89
CA HIS A 377 13.74 10.50 -10.20
C HIS A 377 13.52 9.03 -9.83
N ARG A 378 12.71 8.76 -8.78
CA ARG A 378 12.33 7.39 -8.37
C ARG A 378 11.35 6.80 -9.37
N ALA A 379 10.36 7.57 -9.78
CA ALA A 379 9.44 7.18 -10.85
C ALA A 379 10.20 6.82 -12.14
N ALA A 380 11.07 7.71 -12.62
CA ALA A 380 11.89 7.45 -13.81
C ALA A 380 12.77 6.19 -13.67
N GLN A 381 13.24 5.86 -12.47
CA GLN A 381 14.00 4.63 -12.23
C GLN A 381 13.12 3.38 -12.36
N CYS A 382 11.90 3.40 -11.82
CA CYS A 382 10.92 2.32 -11.97
C CYS A 382 10.49 2.14 -13.43
N LEU A 383 10.15 3.23 -14.11
CA LEU A 383 9.71 3.20 -15.51
C LEU A 383 10.83 2.71 -16.47
N ARG A 384 12.11 2.95 -16.14
CA ARG A 384 13.21 2.33 -16.91
C ARG A 384 13.19 0.80 -16.84
N PHE A 385 12.69 0.23 -15.75
CA PHE A 385 12.49 -1.21 -15.70
C PHE A 385 11.35 -1.66 -16.65
N PHE A 386 10.27 -0.90 -16.76
CA PHE A 386 9.20 -1.20 -17.74
C PHE A 386 9.75 -1.26 -19.16
N LEU A 387 10.55 -0.25 -19.55
CA LEU A 387 11.19 -0.25 -20.87
C LEU A 387 12.12 -1.45 -21.11
N ARG A 388 12.68 -2.01 -20.03
CA ARG A 388 13.58 -3.17 -20.11
C ARG A 388 12.83 -4.48 -20.29
N ILE A 389 11.62 -4.61 -19.72
CA ILE A 389 10.80 -5.82 -19.83
C ILE A 389 9.84 -5.81 -21.01
N ALA A 390 9.73 -4.66 -21.69
CA ALA A 390 8.96 -4.55 -22.94
C ALA A 390 9.44 -5.60 -23.93
N LYS A 391 8.50 -6.34 -24.52
CA LYS A 391 8.82 -7.34 -25.53
C LYS A 391 9.27 -6.70 -26.85
N SER A 392 9.97 -7.46 -27.65
CA SER A 392 10.47 -6.99 -28.95
C SER A 392 9.35 -6.62 -29.93
N ASP A 393 8.21 -7.29 -29.84
CA ASP A 393 7.00 -7.02 -30.63
C ASP A 393 6.28 -5.72 -30.21
N GLY A 394 6.60 -5.16 -29.05
CA GLY A 394 5.99 -3.97 -28.47
C GLY A 394 5.02 -4.22 -27.34
N ASN A 395 4.71 -5.48 -27.00
CA ASN A 395 3.83 -5.77 -25.90
C ASN A 395 4.51 -5.49 -24.54
N PHE A 396 3.76 -4.89 -23.62
CA PHE A 396 4.13 -4.73 -22.23
C PHE A 396 3.29 -5.70 -21.41
N ILE A 397 3.94 -6.67 -20.80
CA ILE A 397 3.27 -7.70 -20.01
C ILE A 397 4.19 -8.18 -18.88
N SER A 398 3.69 -8.23 -17.66
CA SER A 398 4.43 -8.77 -16.50
C SER A 398 4.00 -10.19 -16.15
N GLN A 399 2.74 -10.53 -16.43
CA GLN A 399 2.17 -11.85 -16.19
C GLN A 399 1.50 -12.37 -17.47
N PRO A 400 1.59 -13.68 -17.76
CA PRO A 400 0.96 -14.23 -18.95
C PRO A 400 -0.55 -13.97 -18.96
N GLY A 401 -1.04 -13.34 -20.04
CA GLY A 401 -2.46 -13.09 -20.24
C GLY A 401 -3.02 -11.85 -19.52
N GLN A 402 -2.24 -11.13 -18.73
CA GLN A 402 -2.64 -9.83 -18.19
C GLN A 402 -2.34 -8.73 -19.20
N HIS A 403 -3.31 -8.42 -20.04
CA HIS A 403 -3.15 -7.46 -21.12
C HIS A 403 -3.29 -6.00 -20.70
N ASP A 404 -3.85 -5.71 -19.54
CA ASP A 404 -3.90 -4.39 -18.93
C ASP A 404 -2.51 -3.74 -18.83
N GLY A 405 -1.48 -4.54 -18.56
CA GLY A 405 -0.10 -4.08 -18.45
C GLY A 405 0.39 -3.28 -19.65
N TRP A 406 -0.17 -3.53 -20.83
CA TRP A 406 0.14 -2.73 -22.04
C TRP A 406 -0.29 -1.27 -21.85
N GLY A 407 -1.55 -1.04 -21.50
CA GLY A 407 -2.11 0.30 -21.30
C GLY A 407 -1.52 1.00 -20.10
N GLU A 408 -1.36 0.28 -19.01
CA GLU A 408 -0.78 0.80 -17.77
C GLU A 408 0.66 1.27 -17.92
N ALA A 409 1.49 0.54 -18.67
CA ALA A 409 2.85 0.96 -18.93
C ALA A 409 2.91 2.27 -19.71
N LEU A 410 2.08 2.40 -20.75
CA LEU A 410 2.02 3.62 -21.59
C LEU A 410 1.47 4.79 -20.79
N TRP A 411 0.40 4.55 -20.01
CA TRP A 411 -0.16 5.53 -19.09
C TRP A 411 0.89 6.05 -18.11
N ALA A 412 1.59 5.18 -17.41
CA ALA A 412 2.60 5.60 -16.43
C ALA A 412 3.76 6.37 -17.08
N ILE A 413 4.19 5.98 -18.29
CA ILE A 413 5.21 6.69 -19.07
C ILE A 413 4.73 8.09 -19.46
N GLY A 414 3.51 8.21 -19.98
CA GLY A 414 2.92 9.48 -20.36
C GLY A 414 2.67 10.40 -19.17
N GLN A 415 2.11 9.87 -18.08
CA GLN A 415 1.89 10.61 -16.84
C GLN A 415 3.20 11.14 -16.24
N HIS A 416 4.28 10.35 -16.28
CA HIS A 416 5.60 10.81 -15.86
C HIS A 416 6.04 12.05 -16.66
N TYR A 417 5.90 12.02 -17.97
CA TYR A 417 6.19 13.19 -18.80
C TYR A 417 5.30 14.38 -18.45
N GLN A 418 3.99 14.17 -18.35
CA GLN A 418 3.05 15.25 -18.05
C GLN A 418 3.34 15.92 -16.70
N LEU A 419 3.57 15.15 -15.65
CA LEU A 419 3.81 15.66 -14.29
C LEU A 419 5.19 16.30 -14.14
N THR A 420 6.19 15.80 -14.85
CA THR A 420 7.59 16.24 -14.66
C THR A 420 8.14 17.13 -15.75
N GLY A 421 7.62 17.06 -16.97
CA GLY A 421 8.19 17.68 -18.16
C GLY A 421 9.52 17.03 -18.60
N ASN A 422 9.81 15.80 -18.18
CA ASN A 422 11.08 15.13 -18.45
C ASN A 422 11.20 14.63 -19.89
N MET A 423 11.54 15.53 -20.81
CA MET A 423 11.75 15.22 -22.23
C MET A 423 12.83 14.17 -22.47
N ALA A 424 13.92 14.19 -21.68
CA ALA A 424 15.02 13.24 -21.86
C ALA A 424 14.58 11.78 -21.54
N PHE A 425 13.70 11.59 -20.58
CA PHE A 425 13.08 10.28 -20.33
C PHE A 425 12.09 9.92 -21.44
N ALA A 426 11.23 10.85 -21.82
CA ALA A 426 10.26 10.65 -22.89
C ALA A 426 10.96 10.25 -24.22
N HIS A 427 12.03 10.93 -24.63
CA HIS A 427 12.86 10.55 -25.77
C HIS A 427 13.31 9.09 -25.73
N LYS A 428 13.77 8.67 -24.56
CA LYS A 428 14.24 7.30 -24.37
C LYS A 428 13.12 6.26 -24.45
N ALA A 429 11.91 6.63 -24.01
CA ALA A 429 10.75 5.76 -24.00
C ALA A 429 10.04 5.68 -25.36
N PHE A 430 10.07 6.74 -26.16
CA PHE A 430 9.27 6.89 -27.37
C PHE A 430 9.42 5.75 -28.41
N PRO A 431 10.62 5.18 -28.67
CA PRO A 431 10.73 4.03 -29.56
C PRO A 431 9.94 2.80 -29.07
N ALA A 432 9.88 2.57 -27.75
CA ALA A 432 9.08 1.48 -27.19
C ALA A 432 7.57 1.81 -27.30
N VAL A 433 7.18 3.06 -27.04
CA VAL A 433 5.79 3.52 -27.20
C VAL A 433 5.30 3.32 -28.64
N ARG A 434 6.12 3.65 -29.64
CA ARG A 434 5.77 3.43 -31.05
C ARG A 434 5.52 1.96 -31.38
N ARG A 435 6.40 1.06 -30.90
CA ARG A 435 6.20 -0.39 -31.10
C ARG A 435 4.96 -0.89 -30.38
N ALA A 436 4.70 -0.36 -29.18
CA ALA A 436 3.52 -0.73 -28.41
C ALA A 436 2.21 -0.37 -29.14
N VAL A 437 2.11 0.84 -29.70
CA VAL A 437 0.92 1.22 -30.48
C VAL A 437 0.76 0.35 -31.73
N ALA A 438 1.86 0.03 -32.41
CA ALA A 438 1.81 -0.89 -33.55
C ALA A 438 1.33 -2.30 -33.16
N TRP A 439 1.78 -2.80 -31.99
CA TRP A 439 1.32 -4.07 -31.45
C TRP A 439 -0.19 -4.06 -31.16
N LEU A 440 -0.70 -3.01 -30.50
CA LEU A 440 -2.13 -2.90 -30.20
C LEU A 440 -2.99 -2.95 -31.46
N GLU A 441 -2.62 -2.20 -32.50
CA GLU A 441 -3.35 -2.18 -33.76
C GLU A 441 -3.35 -3.54 -34.47
N ALA A 442 -2.21 -4.24 -34.43
CA ALA A 442 -2.13 -5.60 -34.96
C ALA A 442 -3.00 -6.57 -34.15
N ALA A 443 -2.93 -6.51 -32.82
CA ALA A 443 -3.71 -7.35 -31.93
C ALA A 443 -5.22 -7.17 -32.14
N ARG A 444 -5.70 -5.92 -32.18
CA ARG A 444 -7.11 -5.57 -32.41
C ARG A 444 -7.64 -6.03 -33.78
N LYS A 445 -6.81 -6.01 -34.83
CA LYS A 445 -7.22 -6.49 -36.17
C LYS A 445 -7.52 -7.99 -36.19
N HIS A 446 -6.85 -8.74 -35.36
CA HIS A 446 -7.03 -10.21 -35.25
C HIS A 446 -8.06 -10.61 -34.20
N ASP A 447 -8.51 -9.67 -33.39
CA ASP A 447 -9.49 -9.92 -32.34
C ASP A 447 -10.93 -9.88 -32.89
N SER A 448 -11.78 -10.80 -32.44
CA SER A 448 -13.15 -10.94 -32.92
C SER A 448 -14.06 -9.77 -32.58
N LEU A 449 -13.79 -9.06 -31.49
CA LEU A 449 -14.50 -7.87 -31.06
C LEU A 449 -13.83 -6.58 -31.52
N HIS A 450 -12.67 -6.66 -32.15
CA HIS A 450 -11.83 -5.54 -32.55
C HIS A 450 -11.41 -4.64 -31.38
N VAL A 451 -11.22 -5.24 -30.22
CA VAL A 451 -10.72 -4.62 -28.99
C VAL A 451 -9.38 -5.24 -28.58
N LEU A 452 -8.89 -4.96 -27.37
CA LEU A 452 -7.74 -5.65 -26.83
C LEU A 452 -8.07 -7.15 -26.68
N PRO A 453 -7.18 -8.08 -27.02
CA PRO A 453 -7.43 -9.51 -26.90
C PRO A 453 -7.84 -9.93 -25.50
N GLY A 454 -8.62 -11.01 -25.43
CA GLY A 454 -9.07 -11.54 -24.17
C GLY A 454 -7.95 -11.87 -23.21
N GLY A 455 -8.20 -11.61 -21.93
CA GLY A 455 -7.27 -11.83 -20.83
C GLY A 455 -7.27 -13.25 -20.29
N ASN A 456 -6.27 -13.57 -19.49
CA ASN A 456 -6.05 -14.88 -18.89
C ASN A 456 -6.99 -15.09 -17.68
N PRO A 457 -7.46 -16.32 -17.46
CA PRO A 457 -8.17 -16.71 -16.25
C PRO A 457 -7.40 -16.53 -14.92
N HIS A 458 -6.16 -16.08 -14.96
CA HIS A 458 -5.41 -15.70 -13.76
C HIS A 458 -5.54 -14.21 -13.40
N ASP A 459 -6.29 -13.44 -14.17
CA ASP A 459 -6.64 -12.09 -13.74
C ASP A 459 -7.74 -12.12 -12.68
N ASP A 460 -7.71 -11.14 -11.81
CA ASP A 460 -8.52 -11.12 -10.61
C ASP A 460 -10.03 -11.03 -10.92
N GLU A 461 -10.42 -10.38 -12.04
CA GLU A 461 -11.82 -10.27 -12.41
C GLU A 461 -12.45 -11.60 -12.84
N PHE A 462 -11.67 -12.48 -13.46
CA PHE A 462 -12.14 -13.73 -14.04
C PHE A 462 -11.27 -14.92 -13.66
N PRO A 463 -11.22 -15.34 -12.40
CA PRO A 463 -10.45 -16.52 -12.04
C PRO A 463 -10.97 -17.74 -12.78
N ASN A 464 -10.13 -18.32 -13.64
CA ASN A 464 -10.39 -19.50 -14.46
C ASN A 464 -11.25 -19.32 -15.74
N THR A 465 -11.43 -18.10 -16.23
CA THR A 465 -12.20 -17.84 -17.46
C THR A 465 -11.47 -16.84 -18.34
N TRP A 466 -11.34 -17.12 -19.64
CA TRP A 466 -10.91 -16.14 -20.63
C TRP A 466 -12.04 -15.18 -20.91
N ALA A 467 -11.73 -13.89 -20.92
CA ALA A 467 -12.70 -12.84 -21.21
C ALA A 467 -12.02 -11.62 -21.84
N HIS A 468 -12.79 -10.87 -22.63
CA HIS A 468 -12.39 -9.52 -23.00
C HIS A 468 -12.71 -8.59 -21.82
N ILE A 469 -11.67 -8.27 -21.05
CA ILE A 469 -11.83 -7.56 -19.77
C ILE A 469 -12.08 -6.08 -20.04
N THR A 470 -13.15 -5.53 -19.47
CA THR A 470 -13.55 -4.13 -19.65
C THR A 470 -12.46 -3.18 -19.20
N GLY A 471 -11.87 -3.42 -18.06
CA GLY A 471 -10.80 -2.60 -17.49
C GLY A 471 -9.53 -2.58 -18.32
N ASP A 472 -9.11 -3.72 -18.88
CA ASP A 472 -7.95 -3.82 -19.77
C ASP A 472 -8.13 -2.90 -20.97
N ASN A 473 -9.35 -2.85 -21.51
CA ASN A 473 -9.70 -1.98 -22.62
C ASN A 473 -9.72 -0.49 -22.22
N PHE A 474 -10.08 -0.16 -20.98
CA PHE A 474 -9.96 1.21 -20.46
C PHE A 474 -8.51 1.65 -20.36
N TYR A 475 -7.64 0.80 -19.82
CA TYR A 475 -6.20 1.06 -19.79
C TYR A 475 -5.61 1.18 -21.21
N ALA A 476 -6.03 0.34 -22.14
CA ALA A 476 -5.54 0.40 -23.51
C ALA A 476 -5.92 1.72 -24.19
N LEU A 477 -7.12 2.23 -23.98
CA LEU A 477 -7.53 3.55 -24.48
C LEU A 477 -6.70 4.67 -23.85
N ASP A 478 -6.48 4.64 -22.55
CA ASP A 478 -5.71 5.68 -21.86
C ASP A 478 -4.22 5.63 -22.26
N GLY A 479 -3.64 4.43 -22.32
CA GLY A 479 -2.28 4.25 -22.82
C GLY A 479 -2.08 4.78 -24.24
N LEU A 480 -3.06 4.56 -25.13
CA LEU A 480 -3.06 5.12 -26.49
C LEU A 480 -3.20 6.65 -26.46
N HIS A 481 -4.05 7.21 -25.60
CA HIS A 481 -4.17 8.65 -25.40
C HIS A 481 -2.84 9.27 -24.92
N GLU A 482 -2.16 8.66 -23.96
CA GLU A 482 -0.85 9.13 -23.51
C GLU A 482 0.22 9.04 -24.61
N ALA A 483 0.17 8.02 -25.44
CA ALA A 483 1.05 7.92 -26.61
C ALA A 483 0.82 9.07 -27.60
N ILE A 484 -0.44 9.45 -27.84
CA ILE A 484 -0.80 10.60 -28.67
C ILE A 484 -0.21 11.89 -28.09
N LEU A 485 -0.37 12.13 -26.78
CA LEU A 485 0.18 13.32 -26.13
C LEU A 485 1.71 13.38 -26.23
N LEU A 486 2.39 12.24 -26.10
CA LEU A 486 3.83 12.15 -26.29
C LEU A 486 4.22 12.45 -27.74
N ALA A 487 3.49 11.94 -28.72
CA ALA A 487 3.76 12.22 -30.12
C ALA A 487 3.60 13.73 -30.47
N ILE A 488 2.58 14.38 -29.92
CA ILE A 488 2.38 15.83 -30.02
C ILE A 488 3.57 16.59 -29.43
N ALA A 489 3.98 16.20 -28.20
CA ALA A 489 5.09 16.83 -27.51
C ALA A 489 6.42 16.71 -28.28
N TYR A 490 6.56 15.69 -29.07
CA TYR A 490 7.71 15.45 -29.96
C TYR A 490 7.61 16.14 -31.34
N GLY A 491 6.51 16.81 -31.64
CA GLY A 491 6.27 17.40 -32.93
C GLY A 491 5.91 16.41 -34.05
N HIS A 492 5.61 15.15 -33.71
CA HIS A 492 5.18 14.13 -34.64
C HIS A 492 3.68 14.24 -34.98
N GLN A 493 3.23 15.38 -35.50
CA GLN A 493 1.82 15.72 -35.69
C GLN A 493 1.08 14.71 -36.57
N HIS A 494 1.70 14.23 -37.65
CA HIS A 494 1.09 13.23 -38.56
C HIS A 494 0.86 11.89 -37.82
N LEU A 495 1.83 11.47 -37.02
CA LEU A 495 1.72 10.24 -36.20
C LEU A 495 0.64 10.39 -35.14
N ALA A 496 0.62 11.52 -34.44
CA ALA A 496 -0.40 11.83 -33.47
C ALA A 496 -1.81 11.83 -34.09
N ALA A 497 -1.99 12.42 -35.28
CA ALA A 497 -3.26 12.40 -35.95
C ALA A 497 -3.69 10.98 -36.38
N THR A 498 -2.74 10.13 -36.75
CA THR A 498 -3.02 8.72 -37.06
C THR A 498 -3.47 7.97 -35.83
N TRP A 499 -2.74 8.09 -34.74
CA TRP A 499 -3.11 7.48 -33.48
C TRP A 499 -4.42 8.03 -32.87
N GLN A 500 -4.72 9.31 -33.13
CA GLN A 500 -5.99 9.90 -32.74
C GLN A 500 -7.19 9.25 -33.48
N ARG A 501 -7.06 8.92 -34.75
CA ARG A 501 -8.09 8.17 -35.50
C ARG A 501 -8.25 6.74 -34.97
N GLN A 502 -7.14 6.09 -34.67
CA GLN A 502 -7.14 4.76 -34.03
C GLN A 502 -7.85 4.78 -32.66
N TYR A 503 -7.55 5.77 -31.83
CA TYR A 503 -8.21 6.00 -30.55
C TYR A 503 -9.72 6.20 -30.72
N GLN A 504 -10.14 7.06 -31.63
CA GLN A 504 -11.57 7.32 -31.90
C GLN A 504 -12.30 6.06 -32.33
N ASN A 505 -11.71 5.29 -33.26
CA ASN A 505 -12.27 4.01 -33.70
C ASN A 505 -12.38 3.02 -32.53
N TYR A 506 -11.31 2.85 -31.77
CA TYR A 506 -11.30 1.94 -30.62
C TYR A 506 -12.33 2.34 -29.56
N HIS A 507 -12.37 3.61 -29.19
CA HIS A 507 -13.36 4.15 -28.26
C HIS A 507 -14.80 3.91 -28.77
N HIS A 508 -15.06 4.14 -30.03
CA HIS A 508 -16.38 3.89 -30.62
C HIS A 508 -16.77 2.41 -30.53
N VAL A 509 -15.90 1.50 -30.92
CA VAL A 509 -16.13 0.05 -30.85
C VAL A 509 -16.43 -0.38 -29.42
N LEU A 510 -15.54 -0.08 -28.48
CA LEU A 510 -15.66 -0.48 -27.07
C LEU A 510 -16.96 0.03 -26.46
N PHE A 511 -17.26 1.33 -26.59
CA PHE A 511 -18.47 1.89 -25.97
C PHE A 511 -19.76 1.55 -26.71
N SER A 512 -19.69 1.09 -27.97
CA SER A 512 -20.85 0.51 -28.66
C SER A 512 -21.19 -0.86 -28.06
N ILE A 513 -20.19 -1.69 -27.79
CA ILE A 513 -20.36 -2.97 -27.11
C ILE A 513 -20.92 -2.75 -25.70
N LEU A 514 -20.29 -1.89 -24.91
CA LEU A 514 -20.71 -1.61 -23.53
C LEU A 514 -22.14 -1.06 -23.44
N ARG A 515 -22.52 -0.12 -24.33
CA ARG A 515 -23.90 0.38 -24.39
C ARG A 515 -24.90 -0.69 -24.75
N ASN A 516 -24.53 -1.61 -25.63
CA ASN A 516 -25.40 -2.72 -26.01
C ASN A 516 -25.65 -3.67 -24.82
N ILE A 517 -24.58 -4.01 -24.10
CA ILE A 517 -24.67 -4.85 -22.89
C ILE A 517 -25.48 -4.14 -21.82
N ALA A 518 -25.15 -2.90 -21.51
CA ALA A 518 -25.72 -2.14 -20.41
C ALA A 518 -27.21 -1.81 -20.55
N ARG A 519 -27.76 -1.79 -21.76
CA ARG A 519 -29.21 -1.57 -22.01
C ARG A 519 -30.09 -2.53 -21.21
N HIS A 520 -29.62 -3.74 -20.98
CA HIS A 520 -30.36 -4.79 -20.32
C HIS A 520 -30.03 -4.90 -18.83
N ASP A 521 -28.94 -4.26 -18.39
CA ASP A 521 -28.40 -4.38 -17.03
C ASP A 521 -28.38 -3.02 -16.28
N GLY A 522 -29.31 -2.11 -16.62
CA GLY A 522 -29.50 -0.85 -15.91
C GLY A 522 -28.29 0.10 -16.01
N ASP A 523 -27.68 0.23 -17.17
CA ASP A 523 -26.51 1.03 -17.47
C ASP A 523 -25.22 0.57 -16.74
N TYR A 524 -25.18 -0.64 -16.22
CA TYR A 524 -23.99 -1.21 -15.59
C TYR A 524 -22.97 -1.67 -16.65
N MET A 525 -21.74 -1.22 -16.53
CA MET A 525 -20.62 -1.73 -17.31
C MET A 525 -20.06 -2.97 -16.60
N PRO A 526 -20.21 -4.17 -17.17
CA PRO A 526 -19.72 -5.39 -16.51
C PRO A 526 -18.19 -5.51 -16.58
N PRO A 527 -17.58 -6.37 -15.75
CA PRO A 527 -16.14 -6.64 -15.81
C PRO A 527 -15.68 -7.19 -17.16
N GLY A 528 -16.51 -7.97 -17.86
CA GLY A 528 -16.21 -8.57 -19.17
C GLY A 528 -17.17 -8.12 -20.26
N LEU A 529 -16.68 -8.07 -21.51
CA LEU A 529 -17.46 -7.69 -22.68
C LEU A 529 -18.26 -8.88 -23.26
N ASP A 530 -17.80 -10.10 -23.05
CA ASP A 530 -18.31 -11.35 -23.63
C ASP A 530 -18.63 -12.43 -22.61
N VAL A 531 -18.42 -12.15 -21.31
CA VAL A 531 -18.70 -13.05 -20.19
C VAL A 531 -19.54 -12.33 -19.14
N LYS A 532 -20.67 -12.89 -18.75
CA LYS A 532 -21.59 -12.28 -17.76
C LYS A 532 -21.15 -12.44 -16.30
N SER A 533 -20.17 -13.26 -16.01
CA SER A 533 -19.59 -13.43 -14.67
C SER A 533 -18.42 -12.47 -14.45
N GLY A 534 -17.82 -12.50 -13.28
CA GLY A 534 -16.64 -11.71 -12.93
C GLY A 534 -16.86 -10.83 -11.72
N TYR A 535 -15.77 -10.27 -11.22
CA TYR A 535 -15.78 -9.36 -10.10
C TYR A 535 -15.49 -7.94 -10.54
N ASP A 536 -16.24 -6.97 -10.02
CA ASP A 536 -15.95 -5.57 -10.30
C ASP A 536 -14.56 -5.20 -9.82
N TRP A 537 -13.81 -4.60 -10.72
CA TRP A 537 -12.49 -4.11 -10.48
C TRP A 537 -12.20 -2.91 -11.41
N ALA A 538 -11.53 -3.13 -12.54
CA ALA A 538 -11.14 -2.06 -13.43
C ALA A 538 -12.30 -1.52 -14.30
N ASN A 539 -13.46 -2.19 -14.37
CA ASN A 539 -14.68 -1.63 -14.95
C ASN A 539 -15.18 -0.36 -14.21
N LEU A 540 -14.69 -0.11 -12.98
CA LEU A 540 -14.97 1.10 -12.21
C LEU A 540 -14.14 2.32 -12.67
N LEU A 541 -13.13 2.14 -13.51
CA LEU A 541 -12.11 3.13 -13.81
C LEU A 541 -12.43 4.08 -14.97
N ALA A 542 -13.65 4.07 -15.50
CA ALA A 542 -14.02 4.89 -16.66
C ALA A 542 -13.83 6.41 -16.47
N LEU A 543 -13.79 6.91 -15.25
CA LEU A 543 -13.54 8.32 -14.93
C LEU A 543 -12.13 8.60 -14.43
N TYR A 544 -11.56 7.71 -13.65
CA TYR A 544 -10.23 7.85 -13.10
C TYR A 544 -9.51 6.49 -13.10
N PRO A 545 -8.27 6.45 -13.62
CA PRO A 545 -7.49 7.57 -14.12
C PRO A 545 -7.83 7.99 -15.57
N HIS A 546 -8.78 7.33 -16.23
CA HIS A 546 -8.88 7.28 -17.69
C HIS A 546 -9.68 8.41 -18.35
N GLU A 547 -10.54 9.12 -17.61
CA GLU A 547 -11.38 10.22 -18.17
C GLU A 547 -12.14 9.87 -19.47
N LEU A 548 -12.55 8.62 -19.66
CA LEU A 548 -13.13 8.11 -20.90
C LEU A 548 -14.57 8.59 -21.14
N LEU A 549 -15.31 8.85 -20.07
CA LEU A 549 -16.71 9.23 -20.07
C LEU A 549 -16.92 10.56 -19.34
N ALA A 550 -18.05 11.21 -19.61
CA ALA A 550 -18.46 12.36 -18.83
C ALA A 550 -18.82 11.93 -17.38
N PRO A 551 -18.60 12.78 -16.36
CA PRO A 551 -18.82 12.42 -14.97
C PRO A 551 -20.24 11.90 -14.66
N MET A 552 -21.26 12.46 -15.30
CA MET A 552 -22.67 12.09 -15.10
C MET A 552 -23.20 11.13 -16.18
N ASN A 553 -22.32 10.48 -16.92
CA ASN A 553 -22.72 9.50 -17.92
C ASN A 553 -23.58 8.39 -17.30
N PRO A 554 -24.69 7.94 -17.94
CA PRO A 554 -25.52 6.86 -17.43
C PRO A 554 -24.74 5.59 -17.09
N LEU A 555 -23.79 5.16 -17.92
CA LEU A 555 -22.96 3.98 -17.67
C LEU A 555 -22.15 4.10 -16.38
N VAL A 556 -21.58 5.26 -16.11
CA VAL A 556 -20.85 5.51 -14.83
C VAL A 556 -21.83 5.48 -13.65
N THR A 557 -23.02 6.08 -13.80
CA THR A 557 -24.02 6.10 -12.74
C THR A 557 -24.58 4.71 -12.44
N GLY A 558 -24.85 3.92 -13.47
CA GLY A 558 -25.31 2.53 -13.34
C GLY A 558 -24.25 1.64 -12.68
N THR A 559 -22.99 1.78 -13.10
CA THR A 559 -21.86 1.03 -12.50
C THR A 559 -21.65 1.39 -11.03
N LEU A 560 -21.69 2.67 -10.67
CA LEU A 560 -21.62 3.07 -9.26
C LEU A 560 -22.77 2.52 -8.43
N ARG A 561 -24.00 2.59 -8.95
CA ARG A 561 -25.19 2.05 -8.26
C ARG A 561 -25.06 0.55 -8.01
N GLU A 562 -24.54 -0.20 -8.98
CA GLU A 562 -24.34 -1.64 -8.83
C GLU A 562 -23.21 -1.96 -7.84
N SER A 563 -22.08 -1.23 -7.93
CA SER A 563 -20.96 -1.43 -7.01
C SER A 563 -21.34 -1.16 -5.54
N LEU A 564 -22.19 -0.16 -5.28
CA LEU A 564 -22.66 0.17 -3.92
C LEU A 564 -23.40 -0.99 -3.24
N ARG A 565 -24.02 -1.90 -3.99
CA ARG A 565 -24.68 -3.10 -3.45
C ARG A 565 -23.68 -4.10 -2.85
N LYS A 566 -22.41 -3.98 -3.21
CA LYS A 566 -21.32 -4.86 -2.79
C LYS A 566 -20.47 -4.28 -1.66
N TYR A 567 -20.97 -3.25 -0.96
CA TYR A 567 -20.24 -2.63 0.16
C TYR A 567 -20.51 -3.32 1.49
N GLY A 568 -19.47 -3.37 2.32
CA GLY A 568 -19.54 -3.76 3.71
C GLY A 568 -18.57 -2.91 4.54
N GLU A 569 -18.91 -2.54 5.76
CA GLU A 569 -18.09 -1.69 6.64
C GLU A 569 -17.64 -0.37 5.99
N GLY A 570 -18.35 0.10 4.95
CA GLY A 570 -18.00 1.29 4.17
C GLY A 570 -16.95 1.07 3.10
N LEU A 571 -16.49 -0.15 2.89
CA LEU A 571 -15.58 -0.56 1.82
C LEU A 571 -16.32 -1.42 0.81
N MET A 572 -15.90 -1.34 -0.44
CA MET A 572 -16.29 -2.28 -1.47
C MET A 572 -15.74 -3.67 -1.17
N THR A 573 -16.45 -4.71 -1.58
CA THR A 573 -15.96 -6.09 -1.47
C THR A 573 -15.56 -6.65 -2.83
N TYR A 574 -14.55 -7.49 -2.81
CA TYR A 574 -14.10 -8.32 -3.92
C TYR A 574 -14.14 -9.77 -3.48
N ALA A 575 -14.77 -10.64 -4.26
CA ALA A 575 -14.99 -12.05 -3.89
C ALA A 575 -15.54 -12.23 -2.45
N GLY A 576 -16.39 -11.31 -2.00
CA GLY A 576 -16.96 -11.32 -0.66
C GLY A 576 -16.06 -10.84 0.47
N ARG A 577 -14.88 -10.30 0.19
CA ARG A 577 -13.91 -9.79 1.16
C ARG A 577 -13.74 -8.29 1.00
N LEU A 578 -13.55 -7.58 2.11
CA LEU A 578 -13.28 -6.14 2.11
C LEU A 578 -12.03 -5.82 1.28
N HIS A 579 -12.12 -4.73 0.50
CA HIS A 579 -11.05 -4.34 -0.41
C HIS A 579 -10.82 -2.83 -0.41
N GLN A 580 -9.66 -2.37 0.02
CA GLN A 580 -9.39 -0.95 0.22
C GLN A 580 -9.21 -0.18 -1.09
N TYR A 581 -8.36 -0.62 -2.00
CA TYR A 581 -8.09 0.19 -3.19
C TYR A 581 -9.21 0.13 -4.24
N LEU A 582 -10.00 -0.94 -4.34
CA LEU A 582 -11.23 -0.91 -5.14
C LEU A 582 -12.22 0.13 -4.61
N THR A 583 -12.30 0.30 -3.30
CA THR A 583 -13.07 1.40 -2.70
C THR A 583 -12.55 2.75 -3.18
N MET A 584 -11.23 2.92 -3.23
CA MET A 584 -10.61 4.17 -3.66
C MET A 584 -10.86 4.49 -5.14
N ASN A 585 -11.07 3.51 -6.01
CA ASN A 585 -11.52 3.73 -7.40
C ASN A 585 -12.89 4.43 -7.44
N ASN A 586 -13.84 3.99 -6.61
CA ASN A 586 -15.11 4.68 -6.46
C ASN A 586 -14.94 6.05 -5.79
N THR A 587 -14.05 6.17 -4.80
CA THR A 587 -13.74 7.46 -4.16
C THR A 587 -13.30 8.50 -5.17
N GLU A 588 -12.42 8.12 -6.11
CA GLU A 588 -12.01 9.03 -7.21
C GLU A 588 -13.18 9.41 -8.11
N THR A 589 -14.05 8.47 -8.41
CA THR A 589 -15.28 8.75 -9.17
C THR A 589 -16.18 9.74 -8.43
N TRP A 590 -16.36 9.61 -7.11
CA TRP A 590 -17.12 10.58 -6.30
C TRP A 590 -16.46 11.98 -6.30
N ILE A 591 -15.13 12.04 -6.21
CA ILE A 591 -14.39 13.31 -6.28
C ILE A 591 -14.67 14.02 -7.62
N ILE A 592 -14.57 13.31 -8.73
CA ILE A 592 -14.78 13.85 -10.08
C ILE A 592 -16.24 14.32 -10.28
N ARG A 593 -17.19 13.61 -9.71
CA ARG A 593 -18.63 13.95 -9.76
C ARG A 593 -19.02 15.07 -8.80
N GLY A 594 -18.10 15.55 -7.95
CA GLY A 594 -18.39 16.57 -6.94
C GLY A 594 -19.23 16.06 -5.75
N GLN A 595 -19.34 14.75 -5.59
CA GLN A 595 -20.11 14.11 -4.52
C GLN A 595 -19.25 13.98 -3.25
N GLN A 596 -18.91 15.13 -2.66
CA GLN A 596 -17.89 15.27 -1.60
C GLN A 596 -18.17 14.42 -0.36
N ARG A 597 -19.43 14.29 0.05
CA ARG A 597 -19.81 13.47 1.22
C ARG A 597 -19.51 11.99 1.01
N HIS A 598 -19.77 11.46 -0.19
CA HIS A 598 -19.43 10.08 -0.51
C HIS A 598 -17.92 9.84 -0.50
N ALA A 599 -17.16 10.71 -1.14
CA ALA A 599 -15.69 10.63 -1.14
C ALA A 599 -15.11 10.64 0.28
N LEU A 600 -15.62 11.51 1.17
CA LEU A 600 -15.16 11.56 2.57
C LEU A 600 -15.53 10.32 3.39
N ARG A 601 -16.74 9.77 3.17
CA ARG A 601 -17.14 8.53 3.85
C ARG A 601 -16.18 7.39 3.52
N GLU A 602 -15.88 7.21 2.25
CA GLU A 602 -14.98 6.16 1.79
C GLU A 602 -13.55 6.41 2.26
N LEU A 603 -13.04 7.65 2.20
CA LEU A 603 -11.73 7.97 2.76
C LEU A 603 -11.63 7.58 4.24
N TYR A 604 -12.62 7.94 5.04
CA TYR A 604 -12.61 7.59 6.47
C TYR A 604 -12.83 6.11 6.71
N ALA A 605 -13.63 5.42 5.89
CA ALA A 605 -13.73 3.97 5.93
C ALA A 605 -12.39 3.30 5.64
N VAL A 606 -11.70 3.72 4.57
CA VAL A 606 -10.35 3.25 4.23
C VAL A 606 -9.39 3.48 5.38
N LEU A 607 -9.40 4.66 6.00
CA LEU A 607 -8.52 4.99 7.14
C LEU A 607 -8.81 4.16 8.40
N VAL A 608 -10.08 3.87 8.69
CA VAL A 608 -10.48 2.98 9.79
C VAL A 608 -9.89 1.60 9.60
N HIS A 609 -9.85 1.10 8.37
CA HIS A 609 -9.34 -0.22 8.03
C HIS A 609 -7.82 -0.29 7.85
N THR A 610 -7.07 0.75 8.20
CA THR A 610 -5.59 0.68 8.26
C THR A 610 -5.12 0.24 9.64
N SER A 611 -3.82 -0.12 9.72
CA SER A 611 -3.16 -0.34 11.00
C SER A 611 -2.80 0.96 11.72
N ALA A 612 -2.41 0.88 12.99
CA ALA A 612 -1.86 2.01 13.73
C ALA A 612 -0.48 2.44 13.20
N THR A 613 0.15 1.61 12.38
CA THR A 613 1.37 1.90 11.60
C THR A 613 1.06 2.39 10.19
N GLN A 614 -0.19 2.79 9.92
CA GLN A 614 -0.66 3.37 8.66
C GLN A 614 -0.63 2.41 7.46
N ALA A 615 -0.47 1.12 7.67
CA ALA A 615 -0.46 0.13 6.60
C ALA A 615 -1.88 -0.23 6.15
N GLY A 616 -2.06 -0.32 4.84
CA GLY A 616 -3.23 -0.92 4.22
C GLY A 616 -2.89 -2.25 3.56
N TRP A 617 -3.90 -2.92 3.02
CA TRP A 617 -3.85 -4.28 2.51
C TRP A 617 -4.68 -4.44 1.22
N GLU A 618 -4.58 -5.58 0.58
CA GLU A 618 -5.37 -5.92 -0.60
C GLU A 618 -6.71 -6.55 -0.21
N LEU A 619 -6.68 -7.76 0.29
CA LEU A 619 -7.86 -8.53 0.68
C LEU A 619 -7.88 -8.78 2.19
N ALA A 620 -9.05 -8.58 2.79
CA ALA A 620 -9.25 -8.91 4.20
C ALA A 620 -10.29 -10.02 4.40
N SER A 621 -10.92 -10.02 5.54
CA SER A 621 -12.02 -10.90 5.88
C SER A 621 -13.33 -10.45 5.25
N PRO A 622 -14.35 -11.30 5.22
CA PRO A 622 -15.73 -10.86 4.98
C PRO A 622 -16.14 -9.75 5.96
N PRO A 623 -17.07 -8.87 5.56
CA PRO A 623 -17.53 -7.80 6.44
C PRO A 623 -18.08 -8.29 7.77
N TRP A 624 -17.84 -7.54 8.84
CA TRP A 624 -18.36 -7.76 10.19
C TRP A 624 -17.96 -9.11 10.81
N THR A 625 -16.78 -9.63 10.46
CA THR A 625 -16.20 -10.86 10.97
C THR A 625 -14.99 -10.58 11.88
N MET A 626 -14.06 -11.52 11.98
CA MET A 626 -12.94 -11.49 12.93
C MET A 626 -11.81 -10.51 12.58
N ARG A 627 -11.95 -9.66 11.59
CA ARG A 627 -10.99 -8.63 11.18
C ARG A 627 -9.58 -9.19 10.91
N ASP A 628 -9.53 -10.26 10.15
CA ASP A 628 -8.26 -10.88 9.75
C ASP A 628 -7.96 -10.59 8.28
N PHE A 629 -6.71 -10.75 7.89
CA PHE A 629 -6.31 -10.66 6.49
C PHE A 629 -6.68 -11.92 5.71
N GLY A 630 -6.95 -11.74 4.41
CA GLY A 630 -7.11 -12.86 3.49
C GLY A 630 -5.77 -13.50 3.13
N ASN A 631 -5.16 -13.04 2.06
CA ASN A 631 -3.96 -13.64 1.49
C ASN A 631 -2.70 -12.79 1.65
N ASP A 632 -2.83 -11.47 1.53
CA ASP A 632 -1.69 -10.57 1.42
C ASP A 632 -1.52 -9.76 2.69
N LEU A 633 -0.27 -9.76 3.17
CA LEU A 633 0.08 -9.03 4.37
C LEU A 633 0.19 -7.52 4.08
N ALA A 634 -0.17 -6.71 5.07
CA ALA A 634 0.17 -5.30 5.06
C ALA A 634 1.68 -5.12 5.40
N PRO A 635 2.33 -4.07 4.88
CA PRO A 635 1.81 -3.01 4.01
C PRO A 635 1.68 -3.45 2.56
N HIS A 636 0.73 -2.82 1.82
CA HIS A 636 0.53 -3.05 0.39
C HIS A 636 0.88 -1.81 -0.44
N GLY A 637 1.72 -1.98 -1.46
CA GLY A 637 2.24 -0.85 -2.26
C GLY A 637 1.18 -0.16 -3.10
N TRP A 638 0.27 -0.90 -3.71
CA TRP A 638 -0.83 -0.32 -4.49
C TRP A 638 -1.80 0.47 -3.60
N PHE A 639 -2.19 -0.08 -2.44
CA PHE A 639 -2.94 0.70 -1.46
C PHE A 639 -2.25 2.05 -1.17
N ALA A 640 -0.93 2.01 -0.94
CA ALA A 640 -0.17 3.23 -0.64
C ALA A 640 -0.21 4.24 -1.80
N ALA A 641 -0.14 3.75 -3.05
CA ALA A 641 -0.21 4.58 -4.24
C ALA A 641 -1.58 5.23 -4.42
N ASP A 642 -2.66 4.47 -4.28
CA ASP A 642 -4.01 4.97 -4.43
C ASP A 642 -4.39 5.93 -3.30
N TYR A 643 -3.97 5.65 -2.07
CA TYR A 643 -4.18 6.58 -0.97
C TYR A 643 -3.51 7.95 -1.22
N ILE A 644 -2.29 7.93 -1.74
CA ILE A 644 -1.60 9.17 -2.18
C ILE A 644 -2.42 9.88 -3.26
N ALA A 645 -2.91 9.17 -4.26
CA ALA A 645 -3.68 9.73 -5.36
C ALA A 645 -5.00 10.35 -4.87
N VAL A 646 -5.78 9.62 -4.07
CA VAL A 646 -7.07 10.08 -3.52
C VAL A 646 -6.90 11.35 -2.69
N VAL A 647 -5.99 11.36 -1.71
CA VAL A 647 -5.76 12.56 -0.89
C VAL A 647 -5.29 13.72 -1.75
N ARG A 648 -4.41 13.43 -2.71
CA ARG A 648 -3.89 14.44 -3.64
C ARG A 648 -4.99 15.01 -4.52
N ASN A 649 -5.88 14.18 -5.06
CA ASN A 649 -6.98 14.60 -5.93
C ASN A 649 -8.12 15.30 -5.18
N MET A 650 -8.34 14.97 -3.92
CA MET A 650 -9.24 15.76 -3.06
C MET A 650 -8.76 17.20 -2.94
N LEU A 651 -7.45 17.41 -2.80
CA LEU A 651 -6.85 18.73 -2.56
C LEU A 651 -6.46 19.47 -3.85
N LEU A 652 -5.99 18.72 -4.86
CA LEU A 652 -5.49 19.33 -6.09
C LEU A 652 -5.52 18.30 -7.24
N ARG A 653 -6.32 18.51 -8.26
CA ARG A 653 -6.51 17.58 -9.38
C ARG A 653 -6.49 18.28 -10.72
N SER A 654 -5.63 17.82 -11.63
CA SER A 654 -5.65 18.26 -13.03
C SER A 654 -6.77 17.52 -13.80
N HIS A 655 -7.53 18.24 -14.59
CA HIS A 655 -8.51 17.67 -15.50
C HIS A 655 -8.49 18.47 -16.82
N ARG A 656 -8.09 17.84 -17.92
CA ARG A 656 -7.91 18.53 -19.20
C ARG A 656 -7.09 19.81 -19.03
N ARG A 657 -7.66 20.98 -19.31
CA ARG A 657 -7.01 22.28 -19.17
C ARG A 657 -7.35 23.02 -17.86
N THR A 658 -8.03 22.38 -16.93
CA THR A 658 -8.43 22.93 -15.64
C THR A 658 -7.60 22.32 -14.50
N LEU A 659 -7.17 23.12 -13.56
CA LEU A 659 -6.62 22.68 -12.29
C LEU A 659 -7.65 22.91 -11.18
N ASN A 660 -8.19 21.80 -10.64
CA ASN A 660 -9.17 21.80 -9.57
C ASN A 660 -8.45 21.89 -8.22
N ILE A 661 -8.90 22.80 -7.37
CA ILE A 661 -8.38 23.07 -6.02
C ILE A 661 -9.50 22.72 -5.02
N PHE A 662 -9.18 21.94 -4.01
CA PHE A 662 -10.07 21.56 -2.91
C PHE A 662 -11.39 20.92 -3.40
N SER A 663 -11.28 19.96 -4.33
CA SER A 663 -12.45 19.19 -4.80
C SER A 663 -13.23 18.57 -3.64
N VAL A 664 -12.55 18.20 -2.55
CA VAL A 664 -13.16 17.70 -1.32
C VAL A 664 -12.37 18.24 -0.12
N LEU A 665 -13.07 18.84 0.84
CA LEU A 665 -12.53 19.19 2.16
C LEU A 665 -13.37 18.53 3.25
N SER A 666 -12.71 18.13 4.34
CA SER A 666 -13.39 17.66 5.54
C SER A 666 -13.60 18.81 6.54
N PRO A 667 -14.72 18.81 7.29
CA PRO A 667 -14.87 19.67 8.46
C PRO A 667 -13.71 19.55 9.46
N ALA A 668 -13.13 18.36 9.60
CA ALA A 668 -11.99 18.12 10.49
C ALA A 668 -10.68 18.78 10.04
N TRP A 669 -10.60 19.21 8.77
CA TRP A 669 -9.40 19.87 8.20
C TRP A 669 -9.50 21.38 8.15
N THR A 670 -10.68 21.93 8.49
CA THR A 670 -11.04 23.34 8.29
C THR A 670 -11.61 23.97 9.54
N ARG A 671 -11.18 23.53 10.71
CA ARG A 671 -11.58 24.14 11.99
C ARG A 671 -11.02 25.55 12.09
N PRO A 672 -11.66 26.43 12.83
CA PRO A 672 -11.09 27.76 13.11
C PRO A 672 -9.67 27.62 13.68
N GLY A 673 -8.71 28.29 13.05
CA GLY A 673 -7.27 28.22 13.38
C GLY A 673 -6.49 27.14 12.65
N ASP A 674 -7.13 26.18 11.95
CA ASP A 674 -6.43 25.19 11.14
C ASP A 674 -5.75 25.84 9.93
N ILE A 675 -4.63 25.25 9.55
CA ILE A 675 -3.87 25.60 8.34
C ILE A 675 -3.74 24.33 7.49
N LEU A 676 -4.17 24.43 6.23
CA LEU A 676 -3.92 23.43 5.21
C LEU A 676 -2.85 23.95 4.25
N SER A 677 -1.82 23.16 4.00
CA SER A 677 -0.82 23.53 3.01
C SER A 677 -0.36 22.34 2.17
N LEU A 678 -0.21 22.60 0.87
CA LEU A 678 0.55 21.78 -0.05
C LEU A 678 1.73 22.60 -0.56
N ARG A 679 2.93 22.06 -0.49
CA ARG A 679 4.13 22.71 -1.03
C ARG A 679 4.83 21.76 -1.99
N ASN A 680 5.38 22.31 -3.07
CA ASN A 680 6.00 21.54 -4.15
C ASN A 680 5.05 20.53 -4.80
N ALA A 681 3.78 20.85 -4.96
CA ALA A 681 2.80 19.92 -5.52
C ALA A 681 2.91 19.84 -7.05
N PRO A 682 3.34 18.69 -7.63
CA PRO A 682 3.42 18.54 -9.08
C PRO A 682 2.03 18.50 -9.71
N THR A 683 1.88 19.13 -10.85
CA THR A 683 0.69 19.01 -11.70
C THR A 683 1.13 18.86 -13.15
N ARG A 684 0.22 18.49 -14.03
CA ARG A 684 0.53 18.45 -15.48
C ARG A 684 0.93 19.81 -16.06
N PHE A 685 0.65 20.90 -15.33
CA PHE A 685 0.96 22.27 -15.72
C PHE A 685 2.28 22.79 -15.17
N GLY A 686 2.83 22.13 -14.16
CA GLY A 686 4.00 22.54 -13.38
C GLY A 686 3.73 22.38 -11.89
N LYS A 687 4.56 23.00 -11.05
CA LYS A 687 4.37 22.95 -9.60
C LYS A 687 3.50 24.08 -9.09
N ILE A 688 2.85 23.84 -7.96
CA ILE A 688 2.03 24.82 -7.26
C ILE A 688 2.14 24.64 -5.75
N ASP A 689 2.16 25.73 -5.03
CA ASP A 689 2.03 25.77 -3.58
C ASP A 689 0.68 26.37 -3.20
N LEU A 690 0.00 25.72 -2.26
CA LEU A 690 -1.26 26.17 -1.69
C LEU A 690 -1.10 26.35 -0.19
N PHE A 691 -1.65 27.46 0.33
CA PHE A 691 -1.72 27.73 1.76
C PHE A 691 -3.08 28.30 2.11
N ALA A 692 -3.91 27.54 2.84
CA ALA A 692 -5.24 27.95 3.27
C ALA A 692 -5.31 28.04 4.80
N ALA A 693 -5.70 29.21 5.30
CA ALA A 693 -5.98 29.45 6.71
C ALA A 693 -7.50 29.57 6.89
N PHE A 694 -8.02 28.90 7.92
CA PHE A 694 -9.45 28.81 8.18
C PHE A 694 -9.83 29.56 9.45
N SER A 695 -10.96 30.27 9.38
CA SER A 695 -11.65 30.84 10.53
C SER A 695 -13.07 30.33 10.64
N THR A 696 -13.82 30.79 11.60
CA THR A 696 -15.23 30.40 11.76
C THR A 696 -16.04 30.69 10.49
N ASN A 697 -15.87 31.87 9.90
CA ASN A 697 -16.70 32.36 8.81
C ASN A 697 -15.94 32.64 7.52
N SER A 698 -14.68 32.22 7.41
CA SER A 698 -13.89 32.51 6.22
C SER A 698 -12.72 31.53 6.00
N MET A 699 -12.25 31.53 4.76
CA MET A 699 -10.97 30.94 4.35
C MET A 699 -10.14 32.00 3.63
N HIS A 700 -8.84 32.02 3.92
CA HIS A 700 -7.87 32.77 3.13
C HIS A 700 -6.91 31.77 2.45
N LEU A 701 -7.01 31.67 1.14
CA LEU A 701 -6.15 30.82 0.31
C LEU A 701 -5.10 31.68 -0.40
N ARG A 702 -3.83 31.33 -0.23
CA ARG A 702 -2.71 31.84 -1.03
C ARG A 702 -2.25 30.79 -2.00
N ILE A 703 -1.98 31.20 -3.23
CA ILE A 703 -1.50 30.35 -4.33
C ILE A 703 -0.16 30.90 -4.82
N ASP A 704 0.84 30.02 -4.90
CA ASP A 704 2.11 30.32 -5.57
C ASP A 704 2.32 29.26 -6.65
N SER A 705 2.29 29.66 -7.91
CA SER A 705 2.29 28.76 -9.05
C SER A 705 3.54 28.92 -9.91
N HIS A 706 4.18 27.79 -10.19
CA HIS A 706 5.36 27.66 -11.05
C HIS A 706 5.01 26.79 -12.27
N PHE A 707 4.08 27.28 -13.08
CA PHE A 707 3.59 26.54 -14.24
C PHE A 707 4.61 26.58 -15.40
N ARG A 708 4.90 25.41 -15.96
CA ARG A 708 5.61 25.30 -17.25
C ARG A 708 4.71 25.74 -18.39
N THR A 709 3.44 25.33 -18.33
CA THR A 709 2.37 25.73 -19.27
C THR A 709 1.14 25.99 -18.40
N PRO A 710 0.67 27.24 -18.30
CA PRO A 710 -0.48 27.55 -17.47
C PRO A 710 -1.73 26.76 -17.87
N PRO A 711 -2.56 26.32 -16.91
CA PRO A 711 -3.89 25.80 -17.22
C PRO A 711 -4.76 26.89 -17.86
N ALA A 712 -5.86 26.53 -18.48
CA ALA A 712 -6.82 27.53 -18.97
C ALA A 712 -7.51 28.26 -17.80
N GLN A 713 -7.72 27.55 -16.68
CA GLN A 713 -8.33 28.09 -15.49
C GLN A 713 -7.96 27.28 -14.24
N LEU A 714 -8.05 27.94 -13.07
CA LEU A 714 -8.12 27.27 -11.78
C LEU A 714 -9.60 27.20 -11.36
N ARG A 715 -9.99 26.12 -10.71
CA ARG A 715 -11.36 25.97 -10.17
C ARG A 715 -11.24 25.66 -8.68
N LEU A 716 -11.65 26.60 -7.84
CA LEU A 716 -11.72 26.45 -6.38
C LEU A 716 -13.10 25.92 -6.02
N HIS A 717 -13.18 24.69 -5.52
CA HIS A 717 -14.44 24.10 -5.09
C HIS A 717 -14.83 24.55 -3.69
N PHE A 718 -16.12 24.73 -3.47
CA PHE A 718 -16.65 25.08 -2.14
C PHE A 718 -16.91 23.80 -1.34
N PRO A 719 -16.54 23.79 -0.05
CA PRO A 719 -16.88 22.67 0.81
C PRO A 719 -18.40 22.51 0.96
N TRP A 720 -18.87 21.28 0.90
CA TRP A 720 -20.30 20.95 0.98
C TRP A 720 -21.01 21.43 2.26
N PHE A 721 -20.22 21.67 3.32
CA PHE A 721 -20.72 22.07 4.66
C PHE A 721 -20.70 23.59 4.91
N VAL A 722 -20.44 24.38 3.90
CA VAL A 722 -20.48 25.85 3.99
C VAL A 722 -21.39 26.43 2.91
N HIS A 723 -22.02 27.54 3.24
CA HIS A 723 -22.66 28.39 2.26
C HIS A 723 -21.81 29.64 2.06
N VAL A 724 -21.18 29.76 0.88
CA VAL A 724 -20.29 30.87 0.55
C VAL A 724 -21.16 32.10 0.25
N THR A 725 -20.93 33.20 0.98
CA THR A 725 -21.70 34.45 0.90
C THR A 725 -20.95 35.55 0.17
N GLY A 726 -19.62 35.45 0.06
CA GLY A 726 -18.79 36.44 -0.63
C GLY A 726 -17.43 35.88 -0.98
N ALA A 727 -16.80 36.45 -2.00
CA ALA A 727 -15.44 36.14 -2.42
C ALA A 727 -14.69 37.37 -2.90
N THR A 728 -13.39 37.42 -2.56
CA THR A 728 -12.45 38.38 -3.16
C THR A 728 -11.26 37.64 -3.77
N VAL A 729 -10.81 38.07 -4.93
CA VAL A 729 -9.63 37.55 -5.64
C VAL A 729 -8.67 38.71 -5.89
N ASP A 730 -7.47 38.61 -5.33
CA ASP A 730 -6.41 39.62 -5.42
C ASP A 730 -6.89 41.04 -5.01
N GLY A 731 -7.77 41.08 -4.01
CA GLY A 731 -8.33 42.33 -3.46
C GLY A 731 -9.65 42.79 -4.12
N HIS A 732 -10.10 42.19 -5.19
CA HIS A 732 -11.31 42.56 -5.91
C HIS A 732 -12.48 41.63 -5.58
N GLU A 733 -13.65 42.16 -5.32
CA GLU A 733 -14.85 41.37 -5.16
C GLU A 733 -15.23 40.67 -6.45
N VAL A 734 -15.65 39.40 -6.33
CA VAL A 734 -16.08 38.56 -7.47
C VAL A 734 -17.42 37.90 -7.14
N PRO A 735 -18.30 37.80 -8.14
CA PRO A 735 -19.59 37.12 -7.94
C PRO A 735 -19.42 35.68 -7.55
N VAL A 736 -20.21 35.21 -6.60
CA VAL A 736 -20.27 33.83 -6.15
C VAL A 736 -21.53 33.18 -6.70
N SER A 737 -21.36 32.08 -7.44
CA SER A 737 -22.47 31.28 -7.93
C SER A 737 -22.13 29.80 -7.96
N GLY A 738 -23.11 28.94 -7.65
CA GLY A 738 -22.92 27.49 -7.66
C GLY A 738 -21.98 26.97 -6.58
N SER A 739 -21.23 25.88 -6.90
CA SER A 739 -20.41 25.11 -5.95
C SER A 739 -18.89 25.34 -6.10
N SER A 740 -18.48 26.31 -6.91
CA SER A 740 -17.07 26.58 -7.17
C SER A 740 -16.84 28.00 -7.71
N LEU A 741 -15.62 28.51 -7.52
CA LEU A 741 -15.16 29.77 -8.09
C LEU A 741 -14.15 29.49 -9.20
N ILE A 742 -14.33 30.11 -10.36
CA ILE A 742 -13.37 30.05 -11.49
C ILE A 742 -12.38 31.19 -11.30
N LEU A 743 -11.10 30.86 -11.39
CA LEU A 743 -9.99 31.79 -11.18
C LEU A 743 -9.07 31.80 -12.41
N SER A 744 -8.43 32.90 -12.67
CA SER A 744 -7.33 32.97 -13.62
C SER A 744 -6.13 32.14 -13.14
N PRO A 745 -5.29 31.64 -14.03
CA PRO A 745 -4.07 30.93 -13.64
C PRO A 745 -3.09 31.76 -12.81
N GLY A 746 -3.19 33.08 -12.86
CA GLY A 746 -2.33 34.02 -12.15
C GLY A 746 -2.87 34.47 -10.78
N ALA A 747 -4.04 34.02 -10.36
CA ALA A 747 -4.63 34.39 -9.07
C ALA A 747 -3.74 33.95 -7.91
N LYS A 748 -3.51 34.86 -6.95
CA LYS A 748 -2.58 34.66 -5.83
C LYS A 748 -3.25 34.65 -4.46
N SER A 749 -4.31 35.41 -4.24
CA SER A 749 -4.92 35.57 -2.94
C SER A 749 -6.44 35.56 -3.07
N ILE A 750 -7.06 34.56 -2.43
CA ILE A 750 -8.49 34.35 -2.47
C ILE A 750 -9.02 34.38 -1.04
N ARG A 751 -10.02 35.20 -0.77
CA ARG A 751 -10.78 35.15 0.48
C ARG A 751 -12.19 34.72 0.16
N LEU A 752 -12.67 33.70 0.88
CA LEU A 752 -14.07 33.31 0.89
C LEU A 752 -14.67 33.65 2.23
N GLN A 753 -15.88 34.24 2.20
CA GLN A 753 -16.74 34.39 3.37
C GLN A 753 -17.86 33.36 3.27
N TRP A 754 -18.27 32.81 4.41
CA TRP A 754 -19.28 31.77 4.44
C TRP A 754 -20.02 31.65 5.76
N ASN A 755 -21.15 31.00 5.72
CA ASN A 755 -21.87 30.49 6.89
C ASN A 755 -21.71 28.95 6.95
N ARG A 756 -21.71 28.40 8.16
CA ARG A 756 -21.72 26.96 8.39
C ARG A 756 -23.07 26.52 8.95
N PRO A 757 -24.03 26.19 8.10
CA PRO A 757 -25.40 25.88 8.55
C PRO A 757 -25.52 24.52 9.23
N ASP A 758 -24.58 23.60 8.97
CA ASP A 758 -24.64 22.22 9.45
C ASP A 758 -24.15 22.07 10.90
N SER A 759 -25.01 21.58 11.79
CA SER A 759 -24.68 21.30 13.20
C SER A 759 -23.92 19.99 13.42
N ASP A 760 -23.84 19.07 12.42
CA ASP A 760 -23.34 17.71 12.57
C ASP A 760 -21.89 17.53 12.09
N LEU A 761 -21.12 18.61 12.04
CA LEU A 761 -19.75 18.60 11.52
C LEU A 761 -18.77 17.76 12.36
N GLY A 762 -19.06 17.56 13.66
CA GLY A 762 -18.23 16.77 14.56
C GLY A 762 -18.13 15.28 14.19
N ASN A 763 -19.07 14.74 13.44
CA ASN A 763 -19.11 13.36 13.00
C ASN A 763 -18.20 13.06 11.81
N TRP A 764 -17.64 14.10 11.17
CA TRP A 764 -16.78 13.98 9.99
C TRP A 764 -15.30 14.09 10.35
N SER A 765 -14.81 13.10 11.11
CA SER A 765 -13.40 12.95 11.46
C SER A 765 -13.04 11.47 11.61
N TYR A 766 -11.77 11.14 11.40
CA TYR A 766 -11.25 9.78 11.64
C TYR A 766 -11.65 9.23 13.01
N GLY A 767 -11.50 10.03 14.06
CA GLY A 767 -11.84 9.61 15.42
C GLY A 767 -13.33 9.31 15.62
N ALA A 768 -14.22 10.06 14.96
CA ALA A 768 -15.66 9.80 14.98
C ALA A 768 -16.01 8.50 14.23
N PHE A 769 -15.35 8.27 13.09
CA PHE A 769 -15.54 7.06 12.30
C PHE A 769 -15.03 5.81 13.05
N VAL A 770 -13.89 5.87 13.70
CA VAL A 770 -13.37 4.77 14.56
C VAL A 770 -14.37 4.45 15.69
N LYS A 771 -14.88 5.46 16.41
CA LYS A 771 -15.86 5.26 17.48
C LYS A 771 -17.13 4.57 16.97
N ARG A 772 -17.62 5.02 15.81
CA ARG A 772 -18.81 4.46 15.20
C ARG A 772 -18.60 3.06 14.69
N PHE A 773 -17.47 2.81 14.00
CA PHE A 773 -17.08 1.48 13.56
C PHE A 773 -17.01 0.51 14.74
N ASP A 774 -16.30 0.85 15.81
CA ASP A 774 -16.14 -0.01 16.98
C ASP A 774 -17.51 -0.35 17.61
N LYS A 775 -18.40 0.65 17.73
CA LYS A 775 -19.78 0.44 18.21
C LYS A 775 -20.55 -0.54 17.34
N LEU A 776 -20.52 -0.36 16.01
CA LEU A 776 -21.24 -1.20 15.06
C LEU A 776 -20.65 -2.62 15.02
N TRP A 777 -19.32 -2.75 15.01
CA TRP A 777 -18.64 -4.03 14.98
C TRP A 777 -18.97 -4.86 16.24
N ARG A 778 -18.95 -4.24 17.41
CA ARG A 778 -19.35 -4.91 18.67
C ARG A 778 -20.78 -5.38 18.60
N ALA A 779 -21.71 -4.52 18.19
CA ALA A 779 -23.14 -4.85 18.12
C ALA A 779 -23.44 -6.01 17.15
N ARG A 780 -22.65 -6.13 16.06
CA ARG A 780 -22.89 -7.12 15.01
C ARG A 780 -22.13 -8.41 15.22
N TYR A 781 -20.83 -8.31 15.52
CA TYR A 781 -19.98 -9.47 15.70
C TYR A 781 -20.32 -10.24 16.99
N PHE A 782 -20.42 -9.54 18.12
CA PHE A 782 -20.73 -10.20 19.41
C PHE A 782 -22.18 -10.59 19.58
N ASN A 783 -23.11 -9.91 18.92
CA ASN A 783 -24.54 -10.25 19.01
C ASN A 783 -24.99 -11.25 17.93
N GLY A 784 -24.08 -11.83 17.18
CA GLY A 784 -24.39 -12.80 16.13
C GLY A 784 -25.18 -12.25 14.93
N LYS A 785 -25.26 -10.93 14.82
CA LYS A 785 -25.97 -10.25 13.71
C LYS A 785 -24.98 -9.95 12.60
N THR A 786 -24.73 -10.91 11.73
CA THR A 786 -24.08 -10.64 10.44
C THR A 786 -25.04 -9.87 9.56
N LEU A 787 -24.62 -8.74 9.01
CA LEU A 787 -25.39 -8.08 7.98
C LEU A 787 -25.23 -8.81 6.64
N PRO A 788 -26.30 -8.89 5.85
CA PRO A 788 -26.18 -9.38 4.48
C PRO A 788 -25.23 -8.46 3.68
N PHE A 789 -24.58 -9.03 2.67
CA PHE A 789 -23.91 -8.30 1.62
C PHE A 789 -24.82 -7.20 1.05
N GLY A 790 -24.25 -6.07 0.72
CA GLY A 790 -25.00 -5.03 0.05
C GLY A 790 -25.74 -4.05 0.97
N ASN A 791 -25.45 -4.04 2.27
CA ASN A 791 -25.79 -2.87 3.06
C ASN A 791 -24.93 -1.71 2.58
N GLY A 792 -25.51 -0.92 1.69
CA GLY A 792 -24.85 0.17 1.02
C GLY A 792 -24.12 1.13 1.96
N ILE A 793 -23.27 1.93 1.40
CA ILE A 793 -22.51 2.97 2.11
C ILE A 793 -23.40 3.94 2.88
N GLU A 794 -24.68 4.07 2.48
CA GLU A 794 -25.66 4.90 3.16
C GLU A 794 -25.86 4.50 4.63
N ASN A 795 -25.71 3.21 4.92
CA ASN A 795 -25.88 2.67 6.26
C ASN A 795 -24.58 2.63 7.07
N TRP A 796 -23.45 3.05 6.48
CA TRP A 796 -22.16 3.07 7.16
C TRP A 796 -21.28 4.23 6.70
N PRO A 797 -20.68 4.90 7.62
CA PRO A 797 -21.02 5.24 9.00
C PRO A 797 -22.09 6.31 9.08
N ALA A 798 -22.98 6.13 8.23
CA ALA A 798 -24.00 7.08 7.83
C ALA A 798 -24.87 7.60 8.90
N LYS A 799 -25.38 8.57 8.70
CA LYS A 799 -26.37 9.47 9.31
C LYS A 799 -25.80 10.25 10.41
#